data_983a02f492fe063192fa3d0365c8076d
#
_entry.id   983a02f492fe063192fa3d0365c8076d
#
_cell.length_a   1.000
_cell.length_b   1.000
_cell.length_c   1.000
_cell.angle_alpha   90.00
_cell.angle_beta   90.00
_cell.angle_gamma   90.00
#
_symmetry.space_group_name_H-M   'P 1'
#
loop_
_entity.id
_entity.type
_entity.pdbx_description
1 polymer ?
#
loop_
_entity_poly.entity_id
_entity_poly.type
_entity_poly.pdbx_seq_one_letter_code
_entity_poly.pdbx_strand_id
1 'polypeptide(L)'
;MVDDIRYWHATDGQITVSTERFKHGTSSLKWEWSSSSVLTYTNPEAFRSIKWGNNVCFGFWLFNSQQSKVDENDSQQPLFVEFLTATSSEPIAHLWYHMNFHGWRPLGLRYALISKFKNNLNQIHGIRFYPPSNTDHGVYYINGITFDYKHAIGPQDDYQQPWATAENIKRLNDEPSKWIFNTSNFFYNRPWLEEEQQGHPSDEDVNTLKKRWLETLPYGTWSPSTKPEPFSKLQKLAETYGIKPDMISNVPLGKGGFYSPTNALDIQPFLLGPLKRTATTYQCHRHKHTFESEEGQNVWTLLLQLCDYLLEQGWAEGNGNVEGNLDIGYEIRNFPMCLTYIRNELDGVDRLQSMLTSAIWIMYGHLLTEKQTSTMNTDIIHNYLTNVSRLIVCLSDQNEIIRRIIAMRYTLNYCFENRTHEPLALDGTVHHHWMCHYEYAAYALPDIVKFASSMNDTEFRFSDNIRRILRRCIYTLDFCLIENEKIPPNLNARAGDFVTCNGLNLTKTCVCICNQDQAYDPFFAGLLVTMCSKDDKNVIAYLNDGIEPVPLEGHLTLNSTAACVHRRPNFYASIVGMGKNRRGLEIYDSNNYGEYVRNCSIFIVPADEQGVIEYSNAGVAYPGWQWSHWPGTTCLLKPRSELFEGYCNLTAKNWLAGGTSISGQDGMFSNDFFVWDVAFRRSIYCFDNRITVLTSNIKLLQQAKRPVITTLFQSNFSNLENFEQTAFILNNEEKISDFPYEKIFEINGLDSITDHRNITYYLHPNENSNQSYRITLKRSEQEMIYCNQYFLIDPKQNPIIDIKTKRFREPKYEDNEKYFKTTKDKFGLGYIEHLHVDDGTASFVYTILIGHEHLNEWVEEFSHTSKDPWSSSDLSDLPPSLILSKSDDTHIFYDRATDTTCYTCYSKDRLEVNTGLVRSFGQPCMSMVRGRGPGAITVSIATTDFPLNTPMWMVLKGKWVDAELMCDDENGSVHVRTELIDDDDTKVTVWQRIYMPVEFHITQSYD
;
A
#
# COMPACT_ATOMS: atom_id res chain seq x y z
N MET A 1 -33.53 -23.07 -6.41
CA MET A 1 -33.76 -24.45 -6.91
C MET A 1 -34.28 -25.38 -5.82
N VAL A 2 -34.03 -25.12 -4.57
CA VAL A 2 -34.34 -26.07 -3.47
C VAL A 2 -35.79 -25.98 -2.97
N ASP A 3 -36.42 -24.86 -3.19
CA ASP A 3 -37.77 -24.57 -2.59
C ASP A 3 -38.93 -25.28 -3.29
N ASP A 4 -38.69 -25.92 -4.42
CA ASP A 4 -39.72 -26.63 -5.17
C ASP A 4 -39.41 -28.12 -5.29
N ILE A 5 -39.90 -28.90 -4.33
CA ILE A 5 -39.70 -30.34 -4.22
C ILE A 5 -40.19 -31.14 -5.46
N ARG A 6 -41.06 -30.55 -6.27
CA ARG A 6 -41.65 -31.21 -7.47
C ARG A 6 -40.57 -31.61 -8.51
N TYR A 7 -39.47 -30.92 -8.53
CA TYR A 7 -38.35 -31.17 -9.46
C TYR A 7 -37.29 -32.13 -8.90
N TRP A 8 -37.50 -32.57 -7.66
CA TRP A 8 -36.58 -33.49 -6.98
C TRP A 8 -37.13 -34.89 -6.92
N HIS A 9 -36.31 -35.88 -7.16
CA HIS A 9 -36.64 -37.26 -7.07
C HIS A 9 -35.53 -38.02 -6.38
N ALA A 10 -35.83 -38.85 -5.40
CA ALA A 10 -34.89 -39.74 -4.77
C ALA A 10 -35.32 -41.21 -5.07
N THR A 11 -34.36 -42.00 -5.53
CA THR A 11 -34.50 -43.45 -5.56
C THR A 11 -33.89 -44.00 -4.28
N ASP A 12 -34.57 -44.95 -3.64
CA ASP A 12 -34.11 -45.61 -2.43
C ASP A 12 -33.66 -44.61 -1.31
N GLY A 13 -34.54 -43.70 -0.97
CA GLY A 13 -34.34 -42.69 0.07
C GLY A 13 -35.54 -41.73 0.18
N GLN A 14 -35.51 -40.85 1.19
CA GLN A 14 -36.61 -39.90 1.41
C GLN A 14 -36.10 -38.46 1.26
N ILE A 15 -36.95 -37.62 0.67
CA ILE A 15 -36.73 -36.19 0.57
C ILE A 15 -37.87 -35.41 1.17
N THR A 16 -37.56 -34.38 1.92
CA THR A 16 -38.55 -33.48 2.52
C THR A 16 -38.03 -32.06 2.48
N VAL A 17 -38.95 -31.09 2.42
CA VAL A 17 -38.61 -29.70 2.70
C VAL A 17 -38.53 -29.54 4.21
N SER A 18 -37.36 -29.14 4.71
CA SER A 18 -37.08 -29.04 6.13
C SER A 18 -36.79 -27.62 6.57
N THR A 19 -37.35 -27.23 7.69
CA THR A 19 -37.01 -25.98 8.40
C THR A 19 -36.02 -26.22 9.54
N GLU A 20 -35.55 -27.46 9.72
CA GLU A 20 -34.61 -27.80 10.79
C GLU A 20 -33.25 -27.14 10.54
N ARG A 21 -32.76 -27.19 9.28
CA ARG A 21 -31.48 -26.64 8.89
C ARG A 21 -31.55 -26.00 7.52
N PHE A 22 -31.13 -24.74 7.41
CA PHE A 22 -31.06 -24.01 6.14
C PHE A 22 -30.02 -22.90 6.19
N LYS A 23 -29.50 -22.49 5.05
CA LYS A 23 -28.53 -21.39 4.90
C LYS A 23 -29.12 -20.15 4.25
N HIS A 24 -29.99 -20.36 3.27
CA HIS A 24 -30.67 -19.30 2.55
C HIS A 24 -32.18 -19.57 2.53
N GLY A 25 -32.97 -18.50 2.57
CA GLY A 25 -34.43 -18.62 2.62
C GLY A 25 -34.95 -19.07 3.97
N THR A 26 -35.90 -19.95 4.00
CA THR A 26 -36.58 -20.43 5.21
C THR A 26 -36.58 -21.95 5.36
N SER A 27 -35.98 -22.66 4.39
CA SER A 27 -35.97 -24.12 4.33
C SER A 27 -34.81 -24.64 3.48
N SER A 28 -34.53 -25.92 3.61
CA SER A 28 -33.63 -26.70 2.80
C SER A 28 -34.26 -27.99 2.34
N LEU A 29 -33.62 -28.69 1.39
CA LEU A 29 -33.93 -30.04 1.04
C LEU A 29 -33.26 -30.98 2.01
N LYS A 30 -33.99 -31.68 2.84
CA LYS A 30 -33.50 -32.81 3.65
C LYS A 30 -33.55 -34.07 2.82
N TRP A 31 -32.42 -34.75 2.67
CA TRP A 31 -32.29 -36.00 1.99
C TRP A 31 -31.77 -37.08 2.97
N GLU A 32 -32.66 -38.02 3.30
CA GLU A 32 -32.34 -39.23 4.05
C GLU A 32 -31.97 -40.31 3.05
N TRP A 33 -30.77 -40.82 3.07
CA TRP A 33 -30.20 -41.67 2.04
C TRP A 33 -29.59 -42.95 2.60
N SER A 34 -29.56 -44.00 1.73
CA SER A 34 -28.74 -45.19 1.85
C SER A 34 -27.63 -45.19 0.82
N SER A 35 -26.67 -46.11 0.91
CA SER A 35 -25.54 -46.22 -0.05
C SER A 35 -25.98 -46.44 -1.49
N SER A 36 -27.20 -46.96 -1.71
CA SER A 36 -27.82 -47.15 -3.05
C SER A 36 -28.65 -45.99 -3.54
N SER A 37 -28.83 -44.98 -2.73
CA SER A 37 -29.72 -43.84 -3.04
C SER A 37 -29.15 -42.97 -4.15
N VAL A 38 -30.06 -42.45 -4.97
CA VAL A 38 -29.71 -41.41 -5.97
C VAL A 38 -30.70 -40.26 -5.86
N LEU A 39 -30.20 -39.07 -5.64
CA LEU A 39 -31.00 -37.86 -5.63
C LEU A 39 -30.87 -37.12 -6.96
N THR A 40 -31.98 -36.87 -7.63
CA THR A 40 -31.98 -36.23 -8.96
C THR A 40 -32.83 -34.96 -8.92
N TYR A 41 -32.29 -33.90 -9.49
CA TYR A 41 -32.99 -32.65 -9.77
C TYR A 41 -33.12 -32.47 -11.28
N THR A 42 -34.35 -32.28 -11.75
CA THR A 42 -34.62 -32.06 -13.19
C THR A 42 -35.58 -30.90 -13.36
N ASN A 43 -35.06 -29.80 -13.86
CA ASN A 43 -35.84 -28.62 -14.21
C ASN A 43 -35.19 -27.89 -15.40
N PRO A 44 -35.56 -28.25 -16.64
CA PRO A 44 -34.96 -27.68 -17.84
C PRO A 44 -35.09 -26.17 -17.94
N GLU A 45 -36.17 -25.59 -17.40
CA GLU A 45 -36.38 -24.15 -17.44
C GLU A 45 -35.39 -23.39 -16.55
N ALA A 46 -35.07 -23.95 -15.37
CA ALA A 46 -34.09 -23.37 -14.47
C ALA A 46 -32.69 -23.31 -15.12
N PHE A 47 -32.32 -24.32 -15.88
CA PHE A 47 -31.03 -24.34 -16.58
C PHE A 47 -30.99 -23.47 -17.83
N ARG A 48 -32.11 -23.26 -18.52
CA ARG A 48 -32.20 -22.37 -19.70
C ARG A 48 -31.96 -20.91 -19.34
N SER A 49 -32.29 -20.51 -18.14
CA SER A 49 -32.11 -19.12 -17.68
C SER A 49 -30.64 -18.78 -17.35
N ILE A 50 -29.75 -19.76 -17.27
CA ILE A 50 -28.36 -19.58 -16.93
C ILE A 50 -27.59 -18.97 -18.11
N LYS A 51 -26.94 -17.84 -17.90
CA LYS A 51 -26.02 -17.25 -18.87
C LYS A 51 -24.67 -17.95 -18.79
N TRP A 52 -24.52 -19.02 -19.57
CA TRP A 52 -23.30 -19.80 -19.59
C TRP A 52 -22.10 -19.02 -20.15
N GLY A 53 -20.96 -19.05 -19.45
CA GLY A 53 -19.71 -18.41 -19.85
C GLY A 53 -18.55 -18.90 -18.98
N ASN A 54 -17.34 -18.51 -19.32
CA ASN A 54 -16.09 -19.02 -18.70
C ASN A 54 -15.96 -18.74 -17.19
N ASN A 55 -16.75 -17.84 -16.64
CA ASN A 55 -16.72 -17.42 -15.23
C ASN A 55 -17.91 -17.94 -14.41
N VAL A 56 -18.76 -18.78 -14.98
CA VAL A 56 -19.86 -19.39 -14.22
C VAL A 56 -19.29 -20.38 -13.22
N CYS A 57 -19.76 -20.33 -11.98
CA CYS A 57 -19.45 -21.28 -10.93
C CYS A 57 -20.71 -22.09 -10.60
N PHE A 58 -20.57 -23.39 -10.46
CA PHE A 58 -21.56 -24.23 -9.82
C PHE A 58 -21.29 -24.23 -8.33
N GLY A 59 -22.31 -24.10 -7.51
CA GLY A 59 -22.17 -24.14 -6.06
C GLY A 59 -23.46 -24.46 -5.33
N PHE A 60 -23.33 -25.05 -4.13
CA PHE A 60 -24.43 -25.33 -3.22
C PHE A 60 -23.91 -25.45 -1.79
N TRP A 61 -24.77 -25.21 -0.83
CA TRP A 61 -24.51 -25.49 0.57
C TRP A 61 -24.98 -26.91 0.89
N LEU A 62 -24.11 -27.66 1.59
CA LEU A 62 -24.45 -28.97 2.09
C LEU A 62 -24.12 -29.05 3.58
N PHE A 63 -25.10 -29.49 4.37
CA PHE A 63 -24.89 -29.85 5.77
C PHE A 63 -24.69 -31.35 5.87
N ASN A 64 -23.55 -31.76 6.40
CA ASN A 64 -23.25 -33.12 6.74
C ASN A 64 -23.42 -33.34 8.25
N SER A 65 -24.36 -34.20 8.63
CA SER A 65 -24.63 -34.52 10.03
C SER A 65 -23.70 -35.59 10.62
N GLN A 66 -22.94 -36.25 9.75
CA GLN A 66 -22.01 -37.33 10.14
C GLN A 66 -20.58 -36.87 9.93
N GLN A 67 -19.76 -36.95 10.95
CA GLN A 67 -18.33 -36.76 10.78
C GLN A 67 -17.72 -38.13 10.38
N SER A 68 -17.34 -38.27 9.12
CA SER A 68 -16.50 -39.38 8.74
C SER A 68 -15.12 -39.16 9.37
N LYS A 69 -14.61 -40.12 10.14
CA LYS A 69 -13.23 -40.07 10.61
C LYS A 69 -12.30 -40.10 9.39
N VAL A 70 -11.47 -39.09 9.26
CA VAL A 70 -10.40 -39.10 8.27
C VAL A 70 -9.36 -40.11 8.75
N ASP A 71 -9.33 -41.26 8.16
CA ASP A 71 -8.19 -42.16 8.23
C ASP A 71 -7.22 -41.72 7.12
N GLU A 72 -5.98 -41.39 7.47
CA GLU A 72 -4.98 -40.84 6.51
C GLU A 72 -4.68 -41.78 5.33
N ASN A 73 -5.12 -43.03 5.42
CA ASN A 73 -4.95 -44.06 4.41
C ASN A 73 -6.25 -44.53 3.72
N ASP A 74 -7.40 -43.96 4.05
CA ASP A 74 -8.66 -44.46 3.52
C ASP A 74 -9.13 -43.61 2.34
N SER A 75 -9.34 -44.31 1.21
CA SER A 75 -10.07 -43.86 0.05
C SER A 75 -11.53 -43.62 0.42
N GLN A 76 -11.80 -42.51 1.18
CA GLN A 76 -13.18 -42.11 1.46
C GLN A 76 -13.91 -41.93 0.14
N GLN A 77 -14.96 -42.68 -0.06
CA GLN A 77 -15.78 -42.52 -1.22
C GLN A 77 -16.49 -41.14 -1.14
N PRO A 78 -16.35 -40.32 -2.16
CA PRO A 78 -16.90 -38.99 -2.14
C PRO A 78 -18.40 -38.94 -2.42
N LEU A 79 -19.03 -37.81 -2.11
CA LEU A 79 -20.29 -37.41 -2.72
C LEU A 79 -20.03 -37.16 -4.22
N PHE A 80 -20.69 -37.89 -5.11
CA PHE A 80 -20.63 -37.61 -6.55
C PHE A 80 -21.75 -36.71 -6.98
N VAL A 81 -21.46 -35.80 -7.91
CA VAL A 81 -22.42 -34.93 -8.57
C VAL A 81 -22.28 -35.04 -10.07
N GLU A 82 -23.32 -35.42 -10.74
CA GLU A 82 -23.37 -35.59 -12.21
C GLU A 82 -24.26 -34.53 -12.85
N PHE A 83 -23.89 -34.10 -14.04
CA PHE A 83 -24.68 -33.20 -14.86
C PHE A 83 -25.26 -33.93 -16.03
N LEU A 84 -26.58 -33.87 -16.18
CA LEU A 84 -27.39 -34.64 -17.12
C LEU A 84 -27.82 -33.79 -18.31
N THR A 85 -27.96 -34.41 -19.49
CA THR A 85 -28.57 -33.82 -20.68
C THR A 85 -29.89 -34.49 -21.01
N ALA A 86 -30.76 -33.78 -21.76
CA ALA A 86 -32.01 -34.38 -22.22
C ALA A 86 -31.84 -35.50 -23.26
N THR A 87 -30.69 -35.58 -23.92
CA THR A 87 -30.46 -36.41 -25.11
C THR A 87 -29.59 -37.64 -24.83
N SER A 88 -29.01 -37.76 -23.64
CA SER A 88 -28.14 -38.87 -23.29
C SER A 88 -28.40 -39.34 -21.87
N SER A 89 -28.36 -40.66 -21.66
CA SER A 89 -28.33 -41.27 -20.33
C SER A 89 -26.98 -41.11 -19.62
N GLU A 90 -25.91 -40.87 -20.41
CA GLU A 90 -24.58 -40.64 -19.87
C GLU A 90 -24.42 -39.19 -19.40
N PRO A 91 -23.82 -38.96 -18.24
CA PRO A 91 -23.55 -37.63 -17.76
C PRO A 91 -22.53 -36.93 -18.65
N ILE A 92 -22.70 -35.64 -18.87
CA ILE A 92 -21.73 -34.84 -19.62
C ILE A 92 -20.51 -34.49 -18.77
N ALA A 93 -20.65 -34.51 -17.46
CA ALA A 93 -19.57 -34.37 -16.50
C ALA A 93 -19.99 -34.81 -15.12
N HIS A 94 -19.00 -35.01 -14.30
CA HIS A 94 -19.17 -35.33 -12.89
C HIS A 94 -18.13 -34.58 -12.04
N LEU A 95 -18.54 -34.28 -10.81
CA LEU A 95 -17.72 -33.77 -9.75
C LEU A 95 -17.80 -34.68 -8.55
N TRP A 96 -16.85 -34.61 -7.67
CA TRP A 96 -16.94 -35.33 -6.40
C TRP A 96 -16.35 -34.48 -5.28
N TYR A 97 -16.87 -34.68 -4.07
CA TYR A 97 -16.47 -33.91 -2.87
C TYR A 97 -16.21 -34.90 -1.73
N HIS A 98 -15.08 -34.71 -1.07
CA HIS A 98 -14.80 -35.46 0.15
C HIS A 98 -15.72 -35.00 1.27
N MET A 99 -16.33 -35.97 1.97
CA MET A 99 -17.30 -35.69 3.04
C MET A 99 -16.64 -35.75 4.42
N ASN A 100 -15.41 -35.24 4.52
CA ASN A 100 -14.54 -35.23 5.69
C ASN A 100 -14.81 -34.06 6.66
N PHE A 101 -16.05 -33.62 6.75
CA PHE A 101 -16.47 -32.49 7.58
C PHE A 101 -17.80 -32.76 8.28
N HIS A 102 -18.03 -32.04 9.38
CA HIS A 102 -19.33 -31.92 10.03
C HIS A 102 -19.84 -30.50 9.86
N GLY A 103 -21.17 -30.31 9.77
CA GLY A 103 -21.78 -29.01 9.62
C GLY A 103 -21.94 -28.58 8.15
N TRP A 104 -22.10 -27.28 7.94
CA TRP A 104 -22.29 -26.69 6.64
C TRP A 104 -20.95 -26.51 5.91
N ARG A 105 -20.93 -26.86 4.61
CA ARG A 105 -19.86 -26.46 3.68
C ARG A 105 -20.47 -25.93 2.38
N PRO A 106 -19.95 -24.83 1.86
CA PRO A 106 -20.24 -24.39 0.51
C PRO A 106 -19.36 -25.22 -0.43
N LEU A 107 -19.98 -26.13 -1.15
CA LEU A 107 -19.33 -26.98 -2.15
C LEU A 107 -19.53 -26.35 -3.53
N GLY A 108 -18.47 -26.25 -4.31
CA GLY A 108 -18.59 -25.63 -5.62
C GLY A 108 -17.34 -25.71 -6.46
N LEU A 109 -17.47 -25.37 -7.73
CA LEU A 109 -16.37 -25.36 -8.67
C LEU A 109 -16.56 -24.27 -9.72
N ARG A 110 -15.47 -23.55 -10.04
CA ARG A 110 -15.43 -22.69 -11.22
C ARG A 110 -15.55 -23.53 -12.49
N TYR A 111 -16.42 -23.09 -13.34
CA TYR A 111 -16.67 -23.71 -14.61
C TYR A 111 -15.41 -23.86 -15.50
N ALA A 112 -14.55 -22.84 -15.54
CA ALA A 112 -13.30 -22.89 -16.29
C ALA A 112 -12.36 -24.04 -15.90
N LEU A 113 -12.54 -24.62 -14.70
CA LEU A 113 -11.76 -25.76 -14.21
C LEU A 113 -12.33 -27.10 -14.69
N ILE A 114 -13.52 -27.10 -15.22
CA ILE A 114 -14.17 -28.29 -15.74
C ILE A 114 -13.90 -28.36 -17.26
N SER A 115 -12.66 -28.63 -17.63
CA SER A 115 -12.17 -28.55 -19.02
C SER A 115 -12.95 -29.43 -20.04
N LYS A 116 -13.67 -30.40 -19.58
CA LYS A 116 -14.52 -31.28 -20.42
C LYS A 116 -15.88 -30.66 -20.78
N PHE A 117 -16.27 -29.58 -20.14
CA PHE A 117 -17.58 -28.96 -20.34
C PHE A 117 -17.69 -27.95 -21.49
N LYS A 118 -16.61 -27.52 -22.06
CA LYS A 118 -16.55 -26.32 -22.93
C LYS A 118 -17.57 -26.32 -24.10
N ASN A 119 -18.14 -27.44 -24.49
CA ASN A 119 -18.97 -27.50 -25.72
C ASN A 119 -20.46 -27.79 -25.51
N ASN A 120 -20.95 -28.18 -24.33
CA ASN A 120 -22.29 -28.74 -24.19
C ASN A 120 -23.11 -28.25 -22.98
N LEU A 121 -22.74 -27.15 -22.31
CA LEU A 121 -23.38 -26.73 -21.06
C LEU A 121 -24.80 -26.22 -21.21
N ASN A 122 -25.08 -25.58 -22.33
CA ASN A 122 -26.43 -25.18 -22.66
C ASN A 122 -27.39 -26.38 -22.81
N GLN A 123 -26.86 -27.60 -22.73
CA GLN A 123 -27.64 -28.84 -22.81
C GLN A 123 -27.95 -29.45 -21.42
N ILE A 124 -27.39 -28.90 -20.34
CA ILE A 124 -27.71 -29.39 -19.00
C ILE A 124 -29.19 -29.14 -18.70
N HIS A 125 -29.87 -30.20 -18.23
CA HIS A 125 -31.25 -30.11 -17.80
C HIS A 125 -31.49 -30.71 -16.40
N GLY A 126 -30.46 -31.35 -15.81
CA GLY A 126 -30.56 -31.95 -14.49
C GLY A 126 -29.21 -32.16 -13.79
N ILE A 127 -29.29 -32.41 -12.51
CA ILE A 127 -28.17 -32.74 -11.64
C ILE A 127 -28.52 -33.99 -10.85
N ARG A 128 -27.55 -34.88 -10.67
CA ARG A 128 -27.72 -36.11 -9.90
C ARG A 128 -26.65 -36.20 -8.83
N PHE A 129 -27.05 -36.57 -7.63
CA PHE A 129 -26.18 -36.73 -6.47
C PHE A 129 -26.18 -38.20 -6.04
N TYR A 130 -24.97 -38.71 -5.75
CA TYR A 130 -24.77 -40.04 -5.18
C TYR A 130 -24.05 -39.89 -3.83
N PRO A 131 -24.56 -40.50 -2.78
CA PRO A 131 -23.91 -40.46 -1.48
C PRO A 131 -22.63 -41.34 -1.49
N PRO A 132 -21.76 -41.21 -0.47
CA PRO A 132 -20.63 -42.11 -0.29
C PRO A 132 -21.05 -43.58 -0.21
N SER A 133 -20.44 -44.45 -1.03
CA SER A 133 -20.82 -45.87 -1.11
C SER A 133 -20.31 -46.72 0.05
N ASN A 134 -19.41 -46.20 0.88
CA ASN A 134 -18.86 -46.85 2.06
C ASN A 134 -19.62 -46.54 3.36
N THR A 135 -20.71 -45.80 3.25
CA THR A 135 -21.55 -45.43 4.41
C THR A 135 -22.95 -45.99 4.16
N ASP A 136 -23.50 -46.77 5.07
CA ASP A 136 -24.76 -47.43 4.88
C ASP A 136 -25.95 -46.51 4.74
N HIS A 137 -25.99 -45.43 5.52
CA HIS A 137 -27.07 -44.43 5.50
C HIS A 137 -26.62 -43.11 6.10
N GLY A 138 -27.32 -42.04 5.78
CA GLY A 138 -27.07 -40.72 6.31
C GLY A 138 -28.14 -39.67 6.01
N VAL A 139 -27.92 -38.46 6.47
CA VAL A 139 -28.81 -37.31 6.24
C VAL A 139 -28.01 -36.14 5.76
N TYR A 140 -28.38 -35.61 4.62
CA TYR A 140 -27.87 -34.33 4.11
C TYR A 140 -28.98 -33.29 4.05
N TYR A 141 -28.59 -32.03 4.33
CA TYR A 141 -29.43 -30.88 4.02
C TYR A 141 -28.76 -30.10 2.91
N ILE A 142 -29.45 -29.94 1.78
CA ILE A 142 -28.96 -29.24 0.60
C ILE A 142 -29.67 -27.90 0.47
N ASN A 143 -28.91 -26.81 0.28
CA ASN A 143 -29.47 -25.47 0.19
C ASN A 143 -28.70 -24.63 -0.82
N GLY A 144 -29.35 -23.63 -1.41
CA GLY A 144 -28.71 -22.59 -2.20
C GLY A 144 -27.96 -23.06 -3.44
N ILE A 145 -28.48 -24.06 -4.18
CA ILE A 145 -27.87 -24.47 -5.46
C ILE A 145 -27.91 -23.33 -6.45
N THR A 146 -26.76 -22.95 -6.95
CA THR A 146 -26.59 -21.80 -7.84
C THR A 146 -25.64 -22.08 -9.00
N PHE A 147 -25.88 -21.34 -10.10
CA PHE A 147 -24.93 -21.16 -11.19
C PHE A 147 -24.80 -19.67 -11.43
N ASP A 148 -23.74 -19.05 -10.98
CA ASP A 148 -23.59 -17.60 -11.03
C ASP A 148 -22.14 -17.19 -11.33
N TYR A 149 -21.97 -16.01 -11.92
CA TYR A 149 -20.67 -15.38 -12.17
C TYR A 149 -20.00 -14.83 -10.91
N LYS A 150 -20.79 -14.56 -9.87
CA LYS A 150 -20.31 -13.87 -8.65
C LYS A 150 -19.68 -14.82 -7.65
N HIS A 151 -19.78 -16.11 -7.87
CA HIS A 151 -19.28 -17.11 -6.95
C HIS A 151 -17.84 -17.46 -7.32
N ALA A 152 -16.92 -16.53 -7.08
CA ALA A 152 -15.53 -16.84 -7.10
C ALA A 152 -15.27 -17.80 -5.94
N ILE A 153 -14.80 -19.01 -6.23
CA ILE A 153 -14.16 -19.85 -5.22
C ILE A 153 -13.03 -19.01 -4.65
N GLY A 154 -13.03 -18.82 -3.35
CA GLY A 154 -11.99 -18.07 -2.67
C GLY A 154 -10.58 -18.60 -2.98
N PRO A 155 -9.54 -17.86 -2.72
CA PRO A 155 -8.16 -18.27 -3.00
C PRO A 155 -7.66 -19.38 -2.08
N GLN A 156 -8.46 -19.84 -1.13
CA GLN A 156 -8.08 -20.86 -0.16
C GLN A 156 -8.32 -22.27 -0.68
N ASP A 157 -7.50 -23.23 -0.23
CA ASP A 157 -7.69 -24.62 -0.50
C ASP A 157 -8.97 -25.15 0.14
N ASP A 158 -9.68 -25.97 -0.58
CA ASP A 158 -10.87 -26.64 -0.14
C ASP A 158 -10.55 -28.12 0.06
N TYR A 159 -10.53 -28.59 1.30
CA TYR A 159 -10.22 -29.97 1.65
C TYR A 159 -11.30 -30.95 1.17
N GLN A 160 -12.45 -30.48 0.74
CA GLN A 160 -13.51 -31.28 0.18
C GLN A 160 -13.31 -31.55 -1.31
N GLN A 161 -12.40 -30.87 -1.97
CA GLN A 161 -12.14 -31.04 -3.40
C GLN A 161 -11.21 -32.23 -3.65
N PRO A 162 -11.42 -33.01 -4.74
CA PRO A 162 -10.67 -34.25 -5.01
C PRO A 162 -9.19 -34.05 -5.33
N TRP A 163 -8.81 -32.85 -5.72
CA TRP A 163 -7.44 -32.47 -6.02
C TRP A 163 -6.62 -32.02 -4.82
N ALA A 164 -7.21 -31.97 -3.65
CA ALA A 164 -6.47 -31.75 -2.40
C ALA A 164 -5.55 -32.93 -2.03
N THR A 165 -5.44 -33.95 -2.87
CA THR A 165 -4.47 -35.04 -2.71
C THR A 165 -3.15 -34.74 -3.42
N ALA A 166 -2.01 -35.10 -2.80
CA ALA A 166 -0.67 -34.82 -3.31
C ALA A 166 -0.43 -35.29 -4.76
N GLU A 167 -1.07 -36.36 -5.18
CA GLU A 167 -0.95 -36.92 -6.53
C GLU A 167 -1.68 -36.08 -7.59
N ASN A 168 -2.83 -35.50 -7.24
CA ASN A 168 -3.59 -34.66 -8.14
C ASN A 168 -3.01 -33.24 -8.25
N ILE A 169 -2.39 -32.77 -7.21
CA ILE A 169 -1.66 -31.48 -7.17
C ILE A 169 -0.51 -31.49 -8.18
N LYS A 170 0.20 -32.58 -8.33
CA LYS A 170 1.29 -32.74 -9.30
C LYS A 170 0.83 -32.63 -10.75
N ARG A 171 -0.39 -33.07 -11.07
CA ARG A 171 -0.98 -32.96 -12.42
C ARG A 171 -1.48 -31.56 -12.77
N LEU A 172 -1.77 -30.75 -11.79
CA LEU A 172 -2.31 -29.40 -11.96
C LEU A 172 -1.24 -28.31 -12.02
N ASN A 173 0.02 -28.67 -11.73
CA ASN A 173 1.16 -27.76 -11.86
C ASN A 173 1.40 -27.25 -13.29
N ASP A 174 0.80 -27.89 -14.29
CA ASP A 174 0.97 -27.55 -15.71
C ASP A 174 -0.17 -26.67 -16.26
N GLU A 175 -1.18 -26.27 -15.45
CA GLU A 175 -2.32 -25.48 -15.91
C GLU A 175 -2.52 -24.13 -15.15
N PRO A 176 -3.19 -23.13 -15.79
CA PRO A 176 -3.36 -21.77 -15.21
C PRO A 176 -4.21 -21.71 -13.93
N SER A 177 -4.79 -22.80 -13.49
CA SER A 177 -5.58 -22.93 -12.25
C SER A 177 -4.73 -23.09 -10.99
N LYS A 178 -3.44 -22.87 -11.07
CA LYS A 178 -2.42 -23.08 -10.03
C LYS A 178 -2.71 -22.45 -8.66
N TRP A 179 -3.59 -21.51 -8.59
CA TRP A 179 -3.80 -20.70 -7.40
C TRP A 179 -4.82 -21.25 -6.39
N ILE A 180 -5.64 -22.22 -6.75
CA ILE A 180 -6.61 -22.86 -5.84
C ILE A 180 -5.92 -23.86 -4.90
N PHE A 181 -4.76 -24.39 -5.31
CA PHE A 181 -4.13 -25.54 -4.69
C PHE A 181 -2.93 -25.26 -3.81
N ASN A 182 -2.60 -24.00 -3.64
CA ASN A 182 -1.31 -23.68 -3.07
C ASN A 182 -1.25 -23.67 -1.54
N THR A 183 -2.38 -23.68 -0.83
CA THR A 183 -2.36 -23.52 0.62
C THR A 183 -1.98 -24.80 1.35
N SER A 184 -2.58 -25.93 1.03
CA SER A 184 -2.18 -27.21 1.64
C SER A 184 -0.76 -27.63 1.20
N ASN A 185 -0.40 -27.35 -0.06
CA ASN A 185 0.95 -27.59 -0.55
C ASN A 185 1.97 -26.63 0.08
N PHE A 186 1.57 -25.39 0.37
CA PHE A 186 2.41 -24.43 1.05
C PHE A 186 2.76 -24.90 2.47
N PHE A 187 1.82 -25.44 3.21
CA PHE A 187 2.05 -25.92 4.56
C PHE A 187 2.75 -27.27 4.64
N TYR A 188 2.48 -28.18 3.72
CA TYR A 188 2.82 -29.59 3.91
C TYR A 188 3.88 -30.14 2.94
N ASN A 189 4.12 -29.53 1.77
CA ASN A 189 4.91 -30.20 0.71
C ASN A 189 5.88 -29.28 -0.07
N ARG A 190 6.24 -28.09 0.39
CA ARG A 190 7.13 -27.22 -0.39
C ARG A 190 8.61 -27.49 -0.16
N PRO A 191 9.40 -27.64 -1.24
CA PRO A 191 10.85 -27.87 -1.15
C PRO A 191 11.62 -26.79 -0.38
N TRP A 192 11.16 -25.52 -0.45
CA TRP A 192 11.82 -24.40 0.25
C TRP A 192 11.57 -24.42 1.77
N LEU A 193 10.53 -25.10 2.27
CA LEU A 193 10.40 -25.34 3.70
C LEU A 193 11.53 -26.25 4.21
N GLU A 194 12.01 -27.17 3.38
CA GLU A 194 13.16 -28.02 3.69
C GLU A 194 14.48 -27.23 3.63
N GLU A 195 14.60 -26.28 2.69
CA GLU A 195 15.80 -25.39 2.58
C GLU A 195 15.85 -24.36 3.71
N GLU A 196 14.72 -23.83 4.16
CA GLU A 196 14.66 -22.91 5.30
C GLU A 196 14.83 -23.62 6.65
N GLN A 197 14.64 -24.91 6.72
CA GLN A 197 14.95 -25.74 7.90
C GLN A 197 16.45 -25.92 8.17
N GLN A 198 17.33 -25.16 7.55
CA GLN A 198 18.77 -25.20 7.84
C GLN A 198 19.12 -24.78 9.30
N GLY A 199 18.28 -24.00 9.97
CA GLY A 199 18.24 -23.95 11.42
C GLY A 199 17.29 -25.03 11.93
N HIS A 200 17.64 -25.76 12.96
CA HIS A 200 16.74 -26.70 13.62
C HIS A 200 16.08 -25.98 14.81
N PRO A 201 14.93 -25.31 14.61
CA PRO A 201 14.25 -24.63 15.71
C PRO A 201 13.99 -25.64 16.84
N SER A 202 14.37 -25.25 18.04
CA SER A 202 14.23 -26.08 19.24
C SER A 202 12.89 -25.81 19.93
N ASP A 203 12.50 -26.70 20.82
CA ASP A 203 11.37 -26.46 21.71
C ASP A 203 11.58 -25.22 22.57
N GLU A 204 12.84 -24.87 22.90
CA GLU A 204 13.19 -23.67 23.63
C GLU A 204 12.91 -22.41 22.83
N ASP A 205 13.20 -22.41 21.51
CA ASP A 205 12.86 -21.31 20.62
C ASP A 205 11.35 -21.07 20.57
N VAL A 206 10.56 -22.14 20.41
CA VAL A 206 9.09 -22.04 20.40
C VAL A 206 8.58 -21.52 21.76
N ASN A 207 9.10 -22.04 22.88
CA ASN A 207 8.71 -21.59 24.21
C ASN A 207 9.06 -20.12 24.44
N THR A 208 10.19 -19.66 23.90
CA THR A 208 10.62 -18.27 23.94
C THR A 208 9.63 -17.39 23.18
N LEU A 209 9.27 -17.76 21.94
CA LEU A 209 8.27 -17.03 21.17
C LEU A 209 6.90 -17.07 21.84
N LYS A 210 6.47 -18.22 22.34
CA LYS A 210 5.20 -18.38 23.07
C LYS A 210 5.11 -17.40 24.22
N LYS A 211 6.15 -17.32 25.03
CA LYS A 211 6.24 -16.36 26.14
C LYS A 211 6.17 -14.93 25.63
N ARG A 212 7.04 -14.55 24.66
CA ARG A 212 7.08 -13.18 24.13
C ARG A 212 5.76 -12.76 23.49
N TRP A 213 5.15 -13.61 22.68
CA TRP A 213 3.93 -13.26 21.93
C TRP A 213 2.67 -13.25 22.79
N LEU A 214 2.61 -14.07 23.83
CA LEU A 214 1.46 -14.07 24.74
C LEU A 214 1.56 -13.02 25.86
N GLU A 215 2.78 -12.66 26.28
CA GLU A 215 2.98 -11.75 27.41
C GLU A 215 3.27 -10.30 26.99
N THR A 216 4.01 -10.07 25.91
CA THR A 216 4.56 -8.76 25.59
C THR A 216 3.84 -8.03 24.46
N LEU A 217 3.16 -8.73 23.56
CA LEU A 217 2.37 -8.07 22.54
C LEU A 217 1.13 -7.43 23.17
N PRO A 218 0.78 -6.18 22.84
CA PRO A 218 -0.31 -5.49 23.50
C PRO A 218 -1.61 -6.26 23.35
N TYR A 219 -2.22 -6.60 24.47
CA TYR A 219 -3.55 -7.18 24.51
C TYR A 219 -4.58 -6.07 24.26
N GLY A 220 -5.47 -6.28 23.26
CA GLY A 220 -6.55 -5.33 23.02
C GLY A 220 -7.55 -5.28 24.20
N THR A 221 -8.38 -4.42 24.12
CA THR A 221 -9.57 -3.94 24.84
C THR A 221 -10.07 -4.59 26.14
N TRP A 222 -9.49 -5.71 26.67
CA TRP A 222 -9.88 -6.19 27.99
C TRP A 222 -9.14 -5.40 29.08
N SER A 223 -9.89 -4.88 30.02
CA SER A 223 -9.37 -4.20 31.20
C SER A 223 -9.98 -4.83 32.46
N PRO A 224 -9.24 -4.93 33.57
CA PRO A 224 -9.81 -5.34 34.85
C PRO A 224 -11.01 -4.49 35.31
N SER A 225 -11.15 -3.28 34.75
CA SER A 225 -12.30 -2.42 35.01
C SER A 225 -13.53 -2.77 34.17
N THR A 226 -13.43 -3.68 33.22
CA THR A 226 -14.54 -4.12 32.38
C THR A 226 -15.59 -4.82 33.25
N LYS A 227 -16.85 -4.39 33.14
CA LYS A 227 -17.95 -5.03 33.88
C LYS A 227 -18.51 -6.18 33.05
N PRO A 228 -18.86 -7.32 33.69
CA PRO A 228 -19.55 -8.40 33.02
C PRO A 228 -20.93 -7.95 32.57
N GLU A 229 -21.35 -8.45 31.41
CA GLU A 229 -22.76 -8.24 30.98
C GLU A 229 -23.67 -9.27 31.65
N PRO A 230 -24.92 -8.89 31.95
CA PRO A 230 -25.89 -9.87 32.47
C PRO A 230 -26.10 -11.02 31.47
N PHE A 231 -26.14 -12.26 31.98
CA PHE A 231 -26.33 -13.45 31.14
C PHE A 231 -27.58 -13.36 30.26
N SER A 232 -28.69 -12.83 30.78
CA SER A 232 -29.94 -12.64 30.02
C SER A 232 -29.77 -11.76 28.77
N LYS A 233 -28.85 -10.79 28.82
CA LYS A 233 -28.51 -9.95 27.65
C LYS A 233 -27.71 -10.72 26.63
N LEU A 234 -26.75 -11.53 27.07
CA LEU A 234 -25.95 -12.37 26.18
C LEU A 234 -26.82 -13.44 25.52
N GLN A 235 -27.70 -14.07 26.29
CA GLN A 235 -28.66 -15.04 25.78
C GLN A 235 -29.57 -14.43 24.71
N LYS A 236 -30.11 -13.25 24.95
CA LYS A 236 -30.95 -12.54 23.97
C LYS A 236 -30.17 -12.23 22.67
N LEU A 237 -28.88 -11.90 22.76
CA LEU A 237 -28.04 -11.72 21.58
C LEU A 237 -27.84 -13.02 20.81
N ALA A 238 -27.60 -14.13 21.50
CA ALA A 238 -27.47 -15.44 20.89
C ALA A 238 -28.78 -15.92 20.25
N GLU A 239 -29.92 -15.64 20.89
CA GLU A 239 -31.25 -15.95 20.35
C GLU A 239 -31.54 -15.23 19.04
N THR A 240 -30.94 -14.07 18.74
CA THR A 240 -31.08 -13.41 17.43
C THR A 240 -30.49 -14.25 16.28
N TYR A 241 -29.60 -15.16 16.62
CA TYR A 241 -29.05 -16.19 15.71
C TYR A 241 -29.76 -17.53 15.89
N GLY A 242 -30.83 -17.58 16.70
CA GLY A 242 -31.63 -18.76 17.03
C GLY A 242 -30.89 -19.77 17.93
N ILE A 243 -29.77 -19.38 18.53
CA ILE A 243 -29.05 -20.21 19.48
C ILE A 243 -29.80 -20.19 20.79
N LYS A 244 -30.33 -21.34 21.16
CA LYS A 244 -31.02 -21.59 22.42
C LYS A 244 -30.18 -22.54 23.28
N PRO A 245 -30.43 -22.62 24.59
CA PRO A 245 -29.64 -23.45 25.50
C PRO A 245 -29.44 -24.90 25.06
N ASP A 246 -30.37 -25.45 24.29
CA ASP A 246 -30.38 -26.86 23.90
C ASP A 246 -30.25 -27.11 22.41
N MET A 247 -30.08 -26.06 21.58
CA MET A 247 -30.06 -26.18 20.11
C MET A 247 -29.16 -25.16 19.45
N ILE A 248 -28.38 -25.62 18.48
CA ILE A 248 -27.74 -24.77 17.48
C ILE A 248 -28.78 -24.48 16.39
N SER A 249 -29.05 -23.22 16.15
CA SER A 249 -30.05 -22.82 15.19
C SER A 249 -29.48 -22.83 13.75
N ASN A 250 -30.35 -22.99 12.78
CA ASN A 250 -30.07 -22.98 11.33
C ASN A 250 -30.26 -21.60 10.72
N VAL A 251 -29.98 -20.52 11.45
CA VAL A 251 -30.05 -19.18 10.91
C VAL A 251 -28.97 -19.01 9.83
N PRO A 252 -29.35 -18.58 8.61
CA PRO A 252 -28.38 -18.35 7.56
C PRO A 252 -27.46 -17.19 7.92
N LEU A 253 -26.17 -17.38 7.69
CA LEU A 253 -25.19 -16.30 7.72
C LEU A 253 -25.09 -15.72 6.30
N GLY A 254 -25.44 -14.46 6.15
CA GLY A 254 -25.30 -13.73 4.91
C GLY A 254 -26.56 -13.50 4.10
N LYS A 255 -26.74 -12.25 3.69
CA LYS A 255 -27.78 -11.82 2.75
C LYS A 255 -27.30 -11.66 1.32
N GLY A 256 -26.02 -11.79 1.08
CA GLY A 256 -25.37 -11.35 -0.17
C GLY A 256 -25.12 -12.43 -1.19
N GLY A 257 -25.43 -13.66 -0.89
CA GLY A 257 -25.18 -14.78 -1.78
C GLY A 257 -24.09 -15.71 -1.27
N PHE A 258 -23.97 -16.78 -1.96
CA PHE A 258 -23.32 -18.02 -1.58
C PHE A 258 -21.81 -17.90 -1.32
N TYR A 259 -21.13 -17.07 -2.07
CA TYR A 259 -19.69 -16.82 -2.01
C TYR A 259 -19.36 -15.32 -2.09
N SER A 260 -20.24 -14.48 -1.64
CA SER A 260 -20.01 -13.04 -1.70
C SER A 260 -18.95 -12.62 -0.67
N PRO A 261 -18.05 -11.70 -1.01
CA PRO A 261 -17.17 -11.06 -0.04
C PRO A 261 -17.93 -10.40 1.13
N THR A 262 -19.21 -10.08 0.92
CA THR A 262 -20.09 -9.55 1.95
C THR A 262 -20.45 -10.59 3.04
N ASN A 263 -20.16 -11.88 2.84
CA ASN A 263 -20.34 -12.88 3.89
C ASN A 263 -19.44 -12.62 5.09
N ALA A 264 -18.27 -12.04 4.88
CA ALA A 264 -17.39 -11.57 5.92
C ALA A 264 -18.06 -10.51 6.82
N LEU A 265 -18.76 -9.57 6.21
CA LEU A 265 -19.50 -8.53 6.93
C LEU A 265 -20.71 -9.08 7.69
N ASP A 266 -21.25 -10.21 7.26
CA ASP A 266 -22.38 -10.85 7.92
C ASP A 266 -21.99 -11.66 9.15
N ILE A 267 -20.77 -12.22 9.17
CA ILE A 267 -20.24 -12.92 10.36
C ILE A 267 -19.73 -11.95 11.42
N GLN A 268 -19.28 -10.77 11.03
CA GLN A 268 -18.78 -9.76 11.96
C GLN A 268 -19.76 -9.45 13.12
N PRO A 269 -21.06 -9.19 12.89
CA PRO A 269 -22.00 -8.97 13.98
C PRO A 269 -22.09 -10.14 14.95
N PHE A 270 -21.91 -11.38 14.46
CA PHE A 270 -21.86 -12.55 15.32
C PHE A 270 -20.57 -12.60 16.16
N LEU A 271 -19.43 -12.39 15.52
CA LEU A 271 -18.11 -12.44 16.17
C LEU A 271 -17.94 -11.32 17.21
N LEU A 272 -18.32 -10.09 16.86
CA LEU A 272 -18.21 -8.92 17.75
C LEU A 272 -19.36 -8.79 18.73
N GLY A 273 -20.53 -9.31 18.37
CA GLY A 273 -21.72 -9.34 19.21
C GLY A 273 -21.68 -10.48 20.23
N PRO A 274 -22.44 -11.56 20.00
CA PRO A 274 -22.61 -12.62 21.00
C PRO A 274 -21.29 -13.27 21.38
N LEU A 275 -20.42 -13.64 20.43
CA LEU A 275 -19.20 -14.40 20.74
C LEU A 275 -18.20 -13.59 21.56
N LYS A 276 -17.79 -12.41 21.09
CA LYS A 276 -16.83 -11.54 21.80
C LYS A 276 -17.34 -11.11 23.16
N ARG A 277 -18.61 -10.70 23.22
CA ARG A 277 -19.21 -10.21 24.48
C ARG A 277 -19.34 -11.30 25.52
N THR A 278 -19.68 -12.53 25.11
CA THR A 278 -19.73 -13.70 26.00
C THR A 278 -18.33 -14.06 26.50
N ALA A 279 -17.33 -14.13 25.60
CA ALA A 279 -15.94 -14.37 25.97
C ALA A 279 -15.38 -13.30 26.92
N THR A 280 -15.67 -12.03 26.67
CA THR A 280 -15.25 -10.92 27.55
C THR A 280 -15.91 -11.01 28.91
N THR A 281 -17.22 -11.36 28.97
CA THR A 281 -17.94 -11.53 30.23
C THR A 281 -17.41 -12.71 31.01
N TYR A 282 -17.09 -13.82 30.34
CA TYR A 282 -16.45 -14.97 30.97
C TYR A 282 -15.10 -14.60 31.57
N GLN A 283 -14.26 -13.80 30.88
CA GLN A 283 -13.02 -13.27 31.46
C GLN A 283 -13.24 -12.43 32.71
N CYS A 284 -14.30 -11.63 32.74
CA CYS A 284 -14.66 -10.88 33.95
C CYS A 284 -14.98 -11.81 35.14
N HIS A 285 -15.71 -12.89 34.90
CA HIS A 285 -16.01 -13.88 35.93
C HIS A 285 -14.75 -14.58 36.43
N ARG A 286 -13.84 -14.95 35.54
CA ARG A 286 -12.52 -15.52 35.92
C ARG A 286 -11.70 -14.57 36.77
N HIS A 287 -11.54 -13.33 36.33
CA HIS A 287 -10.76 -12.32 37.03
C HIS A 287 -11.32 -12.04 38.45
N LYS A 288 -12.64 -12.10 38.61
CA LYS A 288 -13.32 -11.91 39.90
C LYS A 288 -13.46 -13.18 40.71
N HIS A 289 -12.91 -14.31 40.24
CA HIS A 289 -13.08 -15.64 40.85
C HIS A 289 -14.54 -16.06 41.05
N THR A 290 -15.44 -15.63 40.13
CA THR A 290 -16.88 -15.96 40.16
C THR A 290 -17.28 -16.91 39.04
N PHE A 291 -16.34 -17.56 38.38
CA PHE A 291 -16.63 -18.45 37.25
C PHE A 291 -17.38 -19.74 37.68
N GLU A 292 -17.25 -20.18 38.95
CA GLU A 292 -18.00 -21.30 39.50
C GLU A 292 -19.45 -20.96 39.93
N SER A 293 -19.81 -19.67 39.90
CA SER A 293 -21.20 -19.26 40.10
C SER A 293 -22.13 -19.78 39.00
N GLU A 294 -23.42 -19.90 39.29
CA GLU A 294 -24.42 -20.30 38.31
C GLU A 294 -24.36 -19.41 37.06
N GLU A 295 -24.21 -18.11 37.25
CA GLU A 295 -24.08 -17.15 36.11
C GLU A 295 -22.79 -17.38 35.31
N GLY A 296 -21.65 -17.60 35.98
CA GLY A 296 -20.37 -17.92 35.31
C GLY A 296 -20.45 -19.20 34.49
N GLN A 297 -21.08 -20.24 35.03
CA GLN A 297 -21.28 -21.51 34.32
C GLN A 297 -22.25 -21.38 33.13
N ASN A 298 -23.31 -20.60 33.28
CA ASN A 298 -24.24 -20.30 32.18
C ASN A 298 -23.55 -19.52 31.06
N VAL A 299 -22.70 -18.54 31.38
CA VAL A 299 -21.90 -17.81 30.40
C VAL A 299 -20.91 -18.75 29.69
N TRP A 300 -20.28 -19.66 30.41
CA TRP A 300 -19.40 -20.65 29.83
C TRP A 300 -20.11 -21.60 28.87
N THR A 301 -21.24 -22.13 29.26
CA THR A 301 -22.08 -23.00 28.41
C THR A 301 -22.47 -22.31 27.14
N LEU A 302 -22.92 -21.05 27.25
CA LEU A 302 -23.26 -20.24 26.08
C LEU A 302 -22.06 -20.00 25.17
N LEU A 303 -20.87 -19.77 25.73
CA LEU A 303 -19.64 -19.58 24.95
C LEU A 303 -19.31 -20.82 24.13
N LEU A 304 -19.40 -22.01 24.70
CA LEU A 304 -19.20 -23.26 23.98
C LEU A 304 -20.21 -23.45 22.84
N GLN A 305 -21.48 -23.14 23.10
CA GLN A 305 -22.53 -23.20 22.06
C GLN A 305 -22.26 -22.24 20.91
N LEU A 306 -21.74 -21.05 21.21
CA LEU A 306 -21.36 -20.08 20.18
C LEU A 306 -20.15 -20.56 19.36
N CYS A 307 -19.17 -21.20 19.99
CA CYS A 307 -18.03 -21.81 19.30
C CYS A 307 -18.50 -22.96 18.38
N ASP A 308 -19.29 -23.86 18.88
CA ASP A 308 -19.81 -25.00 18.11
C ASP A 308 -20.67 -24.51 16.95
N TYR A 309 -21.50 -23.48 17.17
CA TYR A 309 -22.29 -22.85 16.10
C TYR A 309 -21.40 -22.27 15.00
N LEU A 310 -20.32 -21.56 15.33
CA LEU A 310 -19.39 -20.99 14.35
C LEU A 310 -18.81 -22.08 13.44
N LEU A 311 -18.30 -23.15 14.04
CA LEU A 311 -17.72 -24.28 13.31
C LEU A 311 -18.79 -25.00 12.46
N GLU A 312 -19.97 -25.25 13.00
CA GLU A 312 -21.07 -25.93 12.31
C GLU A 312 -21.60 -25.09 11.11
N GLN A 313 -21.51 -23.75 11.19
CA GLN A 313 -21.90 -22.87 10.09
C GLN A 313 -20.89 -22.84 8.93
N GLY A 314 -19.78 -23.56 9.01
CA GLY A 314 -18.78 -23.68 7.95
C GLY A 314 -17.58 -22.77 8.11
N TRP A 315 -17.50 -22.06 9.21
CA TRP A 315 -16.31 -21.24 9.53
C TRP A 315 -15.27 -22.13 10.22
N ALA A 316 -14.67 -23.00 9.44
CA ALA A 316 -13.75 -24.03 9.88
C ALA A 316 -12.59 -24.20 8.93
N GLU A 317 -11.50 -24.77 9.41
CA GLU A 317 -10.34 -25.10 8.60
C GLU A 317 -10.71 -25.98 7.41
N GLY A 318 -10.03 -25.75 6.27
CA GLY A 318 -10.23 -26.51 5.05
C GLY A 318 -11.45 -26.11 4.21
N ASN A 319 -12.14 -25.06 4.60
CA ASN A 319 -13.22 -24.50 3.81
C ASN A 319 -12.67 -23.46 2.83
N GLY A 320 -12.45 -23.83 1.59
CA GLY A 320 -11.88 -22.97 0.54
C GLY A 320 -12.75 -21.80 0.12
N ASN A 321 -13.99 -21.76 0.56
CA ASN A 321 -14.94 -20.70 0.24
C ASN A 321 -15.10 -19.67 1.36
N VAL A 322 -14.33 -19.77 2.42
CA VAL A 322 -14.21 -18.74 3.42
C VAL A 322 -13.19 -17.73 2.92
N GLU A 323 -13.66 -16.72 2.24
CA GLU A 323 -12.77 -15.64 1.80
C GLU A 323 -12.19 -14.89 2.99
N GLY A 324 -10.87 -14.90 3.11
CA GLY A 324 -10.16 -13.89 3.85
C GLY A 324 -10.21 -12.57 3.08
N ASN A 325 -11.27 -11.80 3.29
CA ASN A 325 -11.30 -10.43 2.81
C ASN A 325 -10.40 -9.58 3.72
N LEU A 326 -9.72 -8.58 3.15
CA LEU A 326 -8.95 -7.58 3.90
C LEU A 326 -9.76 -6.97 5.05
N ASP A 327 -11.03 -6.71 4.80
CA ASP A 327 -11.95 -6.14 5.77
C ASP A 327 -12.22 -7.07 6.96
N ILE A 328 -12.18 -8.39 6.78
CA ILE A 328 -12.29 -9.34 7.89
C ILE A 328 -11.20 -9.11 8.94
N GLY A 329 -9.97 -8.86 8.53
CA GLY A 329 -8.86 -8.63 9.45
C GLY A 329 -9.16 -7.50 10.43
N TYR A 330 -9.69 -6.38 9.95
CA TYR A 330 -10.10 -5.25 10.80
C TYR A 330 -11.30 -5.58 11.67
N GLU A 331 -12.29 -6.20 11.09
CA GLU A 331 -13.58 -6.43 11.72
C GLU A 331 -13.50 -7.46 12.84
N ILE A 332 -12.70 -8.49 12.67
CA ILE A 332 -12.62 -9.60 13.63
C ILE A 332 -11.30 -9.68 14.40
N ARG A 333 -10.39 -8.72 14.23
CA ARG A 333 -9.06 -8.71 14.88
C ARG A 333 -9.07 -8.93 16.39
N ASN A 334 -10.18 -8.65 17.05
CA ASN A 334 -10.34 -8.91 18.48
C ASN A 334 -10.75 -10.36 18.81
N PHE A 335 -11.18 -11.13 17.83
CA PHE A 335 -11.57 -12.52 18.03
C PHE A 335 -10.41 -13.44 18.44
N PRO A 336 -9.23 -13.40 17.75
CA PRO A 336 -8.06 -14.15 18.18
C PRO A 336 -7.65 -13.89 19.63
N MET A 337 -7.76 -12.65 20.07
CA MET A 337 -7.45 -12.32 21.46
C MET A 337 -8.40 -12.97 22.45
N CYS A 338 -9.68 -13.03 22.14
CA CYS A 338 -10.64 -13.74 22.98
C CYS A 338 -10.26 -15.21 23.13
N LEU A 339 -9.86 -15.88 22.04
CA LEU A 339 -9.42 -17.28 22.08
C LEU A 339 -8.17 -17.47 22.95
N THR A 340 -7.19 -16.59 22.82
CA THR A 340 -5.96 -16.70 23.64
C THR A 340 -6.22 -16.50 25.13
N TYR A 341 -7.18 -15.69 25.51
CA TYR A 341 -7.56 -15.49 26.92
C TYR A 341 -8.22 -16.71 27.56
N ILE A 342 -9.04 -17.43 26.81
CA ILE A 342 -9.81 -18.58 27.29
C ILE A 342 -9.20 -19.93 26.85
N ARG A 343 -7.94 -19.91 26.41
CA ARG A 343 -7.28 -21.09 25.80
C ARG A 343 -7.25 -22.32 26.74
N ASN A 344 -6.93 -22.10 28.00
CA ASN A 344 -6.81 -23.20 28.94
C ASN A 344 -8.16 -23.90 29.19
N GLU A 345 -9.22 -23.15 29.20
CA GLU A 345 -10.57 -23.67 29.41
C GLU A 345 -11.11 -24.36 28.15
N LEU A 346 -10.82 -23.79 26.96
CA LEU A 346 -11.18 -24.45 25.70
C LEU A 346 -10.37 -25.73 25.49
N ASP A 347 -9.12 -25.77 25.95
CA ASP A 347 -8.28 -26.97 25.89
C ASP A 347 -8.85 -28.09 26.81
N GLY A 348 -9.30 -27.70 28.01
CA GLY A 348 -9.93 -28.64 28.96
C GLY A 348 -11.24 -29.29 28.49
N VAL A 349 -11.82 -28.83 27.38
CA VAL A 349 -13.05 -29.37 26.77
C VAL A 349 -12.86 -29.77 25.31
N ASP A 350 -11.63 -29.93 24.85
CA ASP A 350 -11.26 -30.35 23.50
C ASP A 350 -11.81 -29.44 22.37
N ARG A 351 -11.95 -28.13 22.65
CA ARG A 351 -12.43 -27.15 21.67
C ARG A 351 -11.35 -26.21 21.17
N LEU A 352 -10.22 -26.13 21.88
CA LEU A 352 -9.19 -25.12 21.59
C LEU A 352 -8.63 -25.29 20.18
N GLN A 353 -8.22 -26.50 19.81
CA GLN A 353 -7.51 -26.72 18.53
C GLN A 353 -8.42 -26.40 17.33
N SER A 354 -9.66 -26.86 17.32
CA SER A 354 -10.59 -26.56 16.24
C SER A 354 -10.93 -25.07 16.12
N MET A 355 -10.99 -24.36 17.23
CA MET A 355 -11.20 -22.91 17.22
C MET A 355 -9.97 -22.13 16.76
N LEU A 356 -8.76 -22.54 17.16
CA LEU A 356 -7.52 -21.91 16.73
C LEU A 356 -7.29 -22.11 15.24
N THR A 357 -7.41 -23.35 14.74
CA THR A 357 -7.24 -23.63 13.31
C THR A 357 -8.29 -22.94 12.46
N SER A 358 -9.54 -22.90 12.94
CA SER A 358 -10.61 -22.14 12.33
C SER A 358 -10.26 -20.64 12.24
N ALA A 359 -9.85 -20.04 13.36
CA ALA A 359 -9.51 -18.61 13.38
C ALA A 359 -8.31 -18.27 12.47
N ILE A 360 -7.26 -19.11 12.49
CA ILE A 360 -6.11 -18.94 11.58
C ILE A 360 -6.57 -19.02 10.13
N TRP A 361 -7.41 -19.99 9.81
CA TRP A 361 -7.91 -20.22 8.46
C TRP A 361 -8.80 -19.07 7.97
N ILE A 362 -9.75 -18.65 8.77
CA ILE A 362 -10.67 -17.56 8.45
C ILE A 362 -9.89 -16.26 8.21
N MET A 363 -8.92 -15.96 9.07
CA MET A 363 -8.23 -14.69 8.98
C MET A 363 -7.23 -14.65 7.83
N TYR A 364 -6.43 -15.72 7.65
CA TYR A 364 -5.24 -15.57 6.82
C TYR A 364 -4.76 -16.84 6.11
N GLY A 365 -5.51 -17.92 6.12
CA GLY A 365 -5.09 -19.14 5.45
C GLY A 365 -4.71 -18.94 3.98
N HIS A 366 -5.40 -18.04 3.29
CA HIS A 366 -5.15 -17.71 1.90
C HIS A 366 -3.87 -16.90 1.64
N LEU A 367 -3.35 -16.19 2.65
CA LEU A 367 -2.16 -15.33 2.48
C LEU A 367 -0.87 -16.11 2.31
N LEU A 368 -0.91 -17.38 2.59
CA LEU A 368 0.25 -18.26 2.51
C LEU A 368 0.43 -18.88 1.11
N THR A 369 -0.35 -18.44 0.13
CA THR A 369 -0.16 -18.86 -1.27
C THR A 369 0.85 -17.94 -1.98
N GLU A 370 1.60 -18.48 -2.93
CA GLU A 370 2.56 -17.70 -3.73
C GLU A 370 1.94 -16.47 -4.42
N LYS A 371 0.73 -16.61 -4.92
CA LYS A 371 0.01 -15.52 -5.56
C LYS A 371 -0.40 -14.46 -4.55
N GLN A 372 -0.82 -14.85 -3.38
CA GLN A 372 -1.27 -13.93 -2.32
C GLN A 372 -0.10 -13.21 -1.67
N THR A 373 1.04 -13.85 -1.48
CA THR A 373 2.26 -13.18 -1.01
C THR A 373 2.65 -12.03 -1.93
N SER A 374 2.39 -12.17 -3.24
CA SER A 374 2.62 -11.09 -4.20
C SER A 374 1.66 -9.91 -4.07
N THR A 375 0.56 -10.04 -3.35
CA THR A 375 -0.46 -8.98 -3.14
C THR A 375 -0.59 -8.54 -1.69
N MET A 376 0.28 -9.05 -0.79
CA MET A 376 0.27 -8.65 0.61
C MET A 376 0.56 -7.15 0.74
N ASN A 377 -0.32 -6.46 1.43
CA ASN A 377 -0.23 -5.03 1.69
C ASN A 377 -0.06 -4.74 3.19
N THR A 378 0.05 -3.48 3.55
CA THR A 378 0.26 -3.04 4.93
C THR A 378 -0.88 -3.43 5.87
N ASP A 379 -2.13 -3.39 5.40
CA ASP A 379 -3.30 -3.79 6.20
C ASP A 379 -3.26 -5.27 6.58
N ILE A 380 -2.91 -6.11 5.60
CA ILE A 380 -2.76 -7.54 5.80
C ILE A 380 -1.66 -7.80 6.82
N ILE A 381 -0.49 -7.17 6.66
CA ILE A 381 0.64 -7.35 7.57
C ILE A 381 0.27 -6.93 8.99
N HIS A 382 -0.32 -5.76 9.16
CA HIS A 382 -0.77 -5.26 10.46
C HIS A 382 -1.74 -6.23 11.14
N ASN A 383 -2.76 -6.69 10.42
CA ASN A 383 -3.74 -7.62 10.97
C ASN A 383 -3.18 -9.03 11.18
N TYR A 384 -2.27 -9.47 10.30
CA TYR A 384 -1.67 -10.79 10.32
C TYR A 384 -0.71 -10.99 11.49
N LEU A 385 0.30 -10.11 11.60
CA LEU A 385 1.39 -10.30 12.55
C LEU A 385 0.92 -10.34 14.00
N THR A 386 0.04 -9.42 14.36
CA THR A 386 -0.40 -9.29 15.77
C THR A 386 -1.40 -10.35 16.19
N ASN A 387 -2.11 -10.95 15.26
CA ASN A 387 -3.21 -11.87 15.54
C ASN A 387 -2.82 -13.33 15.31
N VAL A 388 -2.24 -13.64 14.14
CA VAL A 388 -1.95 -15.02 13.76
C VAL A 388 -0.81 -15.61 14.59
N SER A 389 0.23 -14.82 14.88
CA SER A 389 1.35 -15.27 15.69
C SER A 389 0.91 -15.85 17.05
N ARG A 390 -0.04 -15.19 17.70
CA ARG A 390 -0.58 -15.64 18.99
C ARG A 390 -1.37 -16.93 18.88
N LEU A 391 -2.17 -17.07 17.83
CA LEU A 391 -2.96 -18.28 17.61
C LEU A 391 -2.04 -19.48 17.33
N ILE A 392 -1.00 -19.28 16.52
CA ILE A 392 -0.04 -20.32 16.16
C ILE A 392 0.64 -20.91 17.41
N VAL A 393 1.14 -20.07 18.31
CA VAL A 393 1.84 -20.55 19.52
C VAL A 393 0.92 -21.17 20.58
N CYS A 394 -0.38 -21.09 20.38
CA CYS A 394 -1.38 -21.79 21.22
C CYS A 394 -1.77 -23.16 20.67
N LEU A 395 -1.32 -23.57 19.50
CA LEU A 395 -1.53 -24.92 18.97
C LEU A 395 -0.86 -25.96 19.88
N SER A 396 -1.37 -27.19 19.90
CA SER A 396 -0.85 -28.28 20.73
C SER A 396 0.32 -29.01 20.08
N ASP A 397 0.36 -29.11 18.76
CA ASP A 397 1.41 -29.79 18.01
C ASP A 397 2.59 -28.85 17.78
N GLN A 398 3.72 -29.16 18.40
CA GLN A 398 4.96 -28.41 18.31
C GLN A 398 5.49 -28.34 16.86
N ASN A 399 5.42 -29.43 16.13
CA ASN A 399 5.86 -29.45 14.73
C ASN A 399 4.99 -28.56 13.85
N GLU A 400 3.70 -28.52 14.12
CA GLU A 400 2.78 -27.63 13.43
C GLU A 400 3.05 -26.15 13.77
N ILE A 401 3.36 -25.84 15.02
CA ILE A 401 3.78 -24.50 15.42
C ILE A 401 5.03 -24.08 14.63
N ILE A 402 6.07 -24.90 14.61
CA ILE A 402 7.32 -24.63 13.90
C ILE A 402 7.05 -24.38 12.41
N ARG A 403 6.32 -25.30 11.77
CA ARG A 403 5.97 -25.16 10.34
C ARG A 403 5.25 -23.86 10.04
N ARG A 404 4.27 -23.48 10.84
CA ARG A 404 3.49 -22.25 10.63
C ARG A 404 4.31 -20.98 10.88
N ILE A 405 5.23 -20.97 11.85
CA ILE A 405 6.14 -19.84 12.07
C ILE A 405 7.11 -19.70 10.88
N ILE A 406 7.69 -20.81 10.42
CA ILE A 406 8.58 -20.81 9.24
C ILE A 406 7.82 -20.29 8.00
N ALA A 407 6.61 -20.78 7.76
CA ALA A 407 5.78 -20.32 6.65
C ALA A 407 5.45 -18.83 6.73
N MET A 408 5.14 -18.33 7.91
CA MET A 408 4.88 -16.89 8.14
C MET A 408 6.14 -16.06 7.91
N ARG A 409 7.30 -16.48 8.44
CA ARG A 409 8.59 -15.82 8.21
C ARG A 409 8.94 -15.80 6.71
N TYR A 410 8.84 -16.93 6.04
CA TYR A 410 9.09 -17.02 4.60
C TYR A 410 8.19 -16.06 3.80
N THR A 411 6.91 -16.03 4.10
CA THR A 411 5.94 -15.15 3.43
C THR A 411 6.34 -13.69 3.56
N LEU A 412 6.75 -13.28 4.76
CA LEU A 412 7.21 -11.91 5.01
C LEU A 412 8.53 -11.61 4.30
N ASN A 413 9.50 -12.53 4.38
CA ASN A 413 10.76 -12.39 3.66
C ASN A 413 10.52 -12.23 2.15
N TYR A 414 9.70 -13.12 1.57
CA TYR A 414 9.36 -13.03 0.16
C TYR A 414 8.72 -11.68 -0.21
N CYS A 415 7.77 -11.19 0.60
CA CYS A 415 7.12 -9.90 0.37
C CYS A 415 8.12 -8.75 0.43
N PHE A 416 9.04 -8.77 1.38
CA PHE A 416 9.98 -7.68 1.59
C PHE A 416 11.12 -7.69 0.58
N GLU A 417 11.60 -8.86 0.18
CA GLU A 417 12.75 -8.99 -0.74
C GLU A 417 12.36 -8.84 -2.21
N ASN A 418 11.20 -9.37 -2.60
CA ASN A 418 10.81 -9.47 -4.02
C ASN A 418 9.83 -8.38 -4.47
N ARG A 419 9.49 -7.43 -3.60
CA ARG A 419 8.52 -6.38 -3.94
C ARG A 419 9.20 -5.06 -4.27
N THR A 420 8.61 -4.40 -5.23
CA THR A 420 9.06 -3.10 -5.69
C THR A 420 8.22 -1.96 -5.19
N HIS A 421 7.02 -2.24 -4.67
CA HIS A 421 6.07 -1.20 -4.24
C HIS A 421 4.96 -1.65 -3.29
N GLU A 422 4.77 -2.86 -2.89
CA GLU A 422 3.86 -3.26 -1.81
C GLU A 422 4.37 -4.49 -1.11
N PRO A 423 4.45 -4.49 0.22
CA PRO A 423 4.21 -3.39 1.16
C PRO A 423 5.37 -2.42 1.30
N LEU A 424 6.61 -2.89 1.09
CA LEU A 424 7.85 -2.14 1.25
C LEU A 424 8.57 -2.07 -0.10
N ALA A 425 8.99 -0.88 -0.49
CA ALA A 425 9.82 -0.68 -1.68
C ALA A 425 11.31 -0.66 -1.35
N LEU A 426 12.15 -0.89 -2.37
CA LEU A 426 13.61 -0.94 -2.21
C LEU A 426 14.22 0.38 -1.74
N ASP A 427 13.59 1.52 -2.06
CA ASP A 427 13.99 2.85 -1.60
C ASP A 427 13.54 3.17 -0.16
N GLY A 428 12.89 2.22 0.50
CA GLY A 428 12.40 2.35 1.88
C GLY A 428 11.01 2.99 2.01
N THR A 429 10.34 3.30 0.92
CA THR A 429 8.95 3.78 0.99
C THR A 429 7.98 2.66 1.32
N VAL A 430 6.93 2.98 2.05
CA VAL A 430 5.88 2.04 2.43
C VAL A 430 4.64 2.30 1.59
N HIS A 431 4.14 1.26 0.95
CA HIS A 431 3.07 1.35 -0.03
C HIS A 431 1.81 0.62 0.40
N HIS A 432 0.67 1.21 0.00
CA HIS A 432 -0.65 0.62 0.09
C HIS A 432 -1.48 1.09 -1.10
N HIS A 433 -2.36 0.25 -1.64
CA HIS A 433 -3.12 0.55 -2.87
C HIS A 433 -2.25 0.97 -4.07
N TRP A 434 -1.01 0.45 -4.16
CA TRP A 434 -0.03 0.80 -5.20
C TRP A 434 0.47 2.25 -5.13
N MET A 435 0.39 2.88 -3.97
CA MET A 435 0.80 4.24 -3.68
C MET A 435 1.60 4.30 -2.38
N CYS A 436 2.43 5.31 -2.22
CA CYS A 436 3.11 5.55 -0.96
C CYS A 436 2.14 6.15 0.05
N HIS A 437 1.83 5.37 1.08
CA HIS A 437 0.91 5.74 2.15
C HIS A 437 1.59 5.73 3.51
N TYR A 438 2.00 6.89 3.97
CA TYR A 438 2.66 7.00 5.28
C TYR A 438 1.71 6.77 6.45
N GLU A 439 0.43 7.01 6.29
CA GLU A 439 -0.56 6.70 7.33
C GLU A 439 -0.62 5.18 7.58
N TYR A 440 -0.52 4.38 6.53
CA TYR A 440 -0.43 2.92 6.65
C TYR A 440 0.94 2.47 7.18
N ALA A 441 1.99 3.21 6.89
CA ALA A 441 3.31 2.99 7.49
C ALA A 441 3.28 3.20 9.00
N ALA A 442 2.55 4.21 9.47
CA ALA A 442 2.48 4.59 10.87
C ALA A 442 1.97 3.46 11.78
N TYR A 443 1.14 2.56 11.29
CA TYR A 443 0.68 1.41 12.07
C TYR A 443 1.33 0.09 11.67
N ALA A 444 1.69 -0.12 10.40
CA ALA A 444 2.27 -1.39 9.96
C ALA A 444 3.73 -1.56 10.39
N LEU A 445 4.55 -0.53 10.27
CA LEU A 445 5.97 -0.59 10.65
C LEU A 445 6.20 -0.91 12.13
N PRO A 446 5.49 -0.30 13.10
CA PRO A 446 5.63 -0.67 14.50
C PRO A 446 5.36 -2.14 14.77
N ASP A 447 4.37 -2.73 14.09
CA ASP A 447 4.04 -4.14 14.27
C ASP A 447 5.09 -5.06 13.65
N ILE A 448 5.58 -4.72 12.45
CA ILE A 448 6.69 -5.43 11.81
C ILE A 448 7.93 -5.42 12.70
N VAL A 449 8.29 -4.26 13.23
CA VAL A 449 9.46 -4.09 14.08
C VAL A 449 9.34 -4.85 15.39
N LYS A 450 8.20 -4.75 16.08
CA LYS A 450 7.93 -5.51 17.31
C LYS A 450 7.99 -7.02 17.06
N PHE A 451 7.41 -7.45 15.94
CA PHE A 451 7.45 -8.85 15.54
C PHE A 451 8.89 -9.30 15.26
N ALA A 452 9.64 -8.55 14.46
CA ALA A 452 11.05 -8.82 14.19
C ALA A 452 11.89 -8.90 15.48
N SER A 453 11.71 -7.93 16.39
CA SER A 453 12.41 -7.93 17.68
C SER A 453 12.04 -9.13 18.55
N SER A 454 10.78 -9.56 18.52
CA SER A 454 10.32 -10.72 19.31
C SER A 454 10.93 -12.04 18.86
N MET A 455 11.44 -12.11 17.64
CA MET A 455 12.08 -13.30 17.07
C MET A 455 13.61 -13.31 17.25
N ASN A 456 14.20 -12.22 17.77
CA ASN A 456 15.63 -12.19 18.08
C ASN A 456 16.02 -13.31 19.06
N ASP A 457 17.27 -13.75 18.99
CA ASP A 457 17.85 -14.82 19.81
C ASP A 457 17.12 -16.17 19.66
N THR A 458 16.42 -16.38 18.55
CA THR A 458 15.83 -17.67 18.17
C THR A 458 16.23 -18.02 16.73
N GLU A 459 16.12 -19.30 16.38
CA GLU A 459 16.33 -19.77 15.00
C GLU A 459 15.26 -19.23 14.01
N PHE A 460 14.21 -18.60 14.51
CA PHE A 460 13.17 -17.97 13.69
C PHE A 460 13.49 -16.53 13.30
N ARG A 461 14.61 -15.95 13.74
CA ARG A 461 14.96 -14.56 13.45
C ARG A 461 14.94 -14.23 11.96
N PHE A 462 14.62 -13.01 11.61
CA PHE A 462 14.73 -12.53 10.23
C PHE A 462 16.18 -12.50 9.77
N SER A 463 16.38 -12.70 8.45
CA SER A 463 17.68 -12.57 7.81
C SER A 463 18.24 -11.15 7.96
N ASP A 464 19.55 -11.01 7.83
CA ASP A 464 20.21 -9.72 7.87
C ASP A 464 19.76 -8.81 6.72
N ASN A 465 19.37 -9.40 5.59
CA ASN A 465 18.82 -8.67 4.47
C ASN A 465 17.50 -7.99 4.83
N ILE A 466 16.57 -8.70 5.47
CA ILE A 466 15.29 -8.12 5.91
C ILE A 466 15.54 -7.00 6.94
N ARG A 467 16.48 -7.18 7.84
CA ARG A 467 16.84 -6.14 8.82
C ARG A 467 17.39 -4.88 8.14
N ARG A 468 18.19 -5.02 7.08
CA ARG A 468 18.65 -3.88 6.27
C ARG A 468 17.50 -3.18 5.55
N ILE A 469 16.54 -3.94 5.01
CA ILE A 469 15.33 -3.38 4.40
C ILE A 469 14.54 -2.59 5.44
N LEU A 470 14.32 -3.14 6.63
CA LEU A 470 13.63 -2.44 7.72
C LEU A 470 14.39 -1.18 8.16
N ARG A 471 15.71 -1.23 8.31
CA ARG A 471 16.52 -0.04 8.60
C ARG A 471 16.30 1.04 7.55
N ARG A 472 16.35 0.68 6.27
CA ARG A 472 16.09 1.63 5.18
C ARG A 472 14.68 2.22 5.25
N CYS A 473 13.65 1.42 5.55
CA CYS A 473 12.29 1.91 5.68
C CYS A 473 12.14 2.91 6.83
N ILE A 474 12.74 2.64 7.98
CA ILE A 474 12.72 3.54 9.14
C ILE A 474 13.51 4.82 8.84
N TYR A 475 14.70 4.69 8.27
CA TYR A 475 15.49 5.86 7.87
C TYR A 475 14.75 6.74 6.86
N THR A 476 14.14 6.13 5.82
CA THR A 476 13.36 6.85 4.82
C THR A 476 12.17 7.57 5.45
N LEU A 477 11.49 6.90 6.37
CA LEU A 477 10.38 7.51 7.11
C LEU A 477 10.87 8.71 7.94
N ASP A 478 11.90 8.53 8.77
CA ASP A 478 12.44 9.59 9.63
C ASP A 478 12.98 10.77 8.80
N PHE A 479 13.60 10.48 7.65
CA PHE A 479 14.08 11.51 6.72
C PHE A 479 12.93 12.33 6.10
N CYS A 480 11.77 11.71 5.90
CA CYS A 480 10.58 12.37 5.36
C CYS A 480 9.76 13.13 6.41
N LEU A 481 10.00 12.90 7.71
CA LEU A 481 9.25 13.52 8.78
C LEU A 481 9.71 14.96 9.04
N ILE A 482 8.75 15.84 9.25
CA ILE A 482 8.94 17.15 9.84
C ILE A 482 8.65 17.04 11.34
N GLU A 483 9.47 17.65 12.20
CA GLU A 483 9.32 17.60 13.67
C GLU A 483 9.33 16.16 14.23
N ASN A 484 9.92 15.20 13.51
CA ASN A 484 9.92 13.78 13.85
C ASN A 484 8.52 13.10 13.89
N GLU A 485 7.48 13.76 13.41
CA GLU A 485 6.11 13.23 13.50
C GLU A 485 5.17 13.53 12.34
N LYS A 486 5.42 14.55 11.51
CA LYS A 486 4.48 14.98 10.48
C LYS A 486 5.00 14.71 9.07
N ILE A 487 4.20 14.03 8.25
CA ILE A 487 4.49 13.83 6.84
C ILE A 487 3.92 14.98 6.01
N PRO A 488 4.67 15.56 5.08
CA PRO A 488 4.16 16.57 4.15
C PRO A 488 2.96 16.06 3.33
N PRO A 489 1.96 16.89 3.09
CA PRO A 489 0.73 16.46 2.40
C PRO A 489 0.97 16.00 0.95
N ASN A 490 2.01 16.50 0.29
CA ASN A 490 2.34 16.08 -1.07
C ASN A 490 3.03 14.70 -1.14
N LEU A 491 3.69 14.25 -0.08
CA LEU A 491 4.28 12.91 -0.02
C LEU A 491 3.25 11.83 0.28
N ASN A 492 2.17 12.14 0.99
CA ASN A 492 1.13 11.16 1.28
C ASN A 492 0.24 10.92 0.05
N ALA A 493 -0.11 9.66 -0.19
CA ALA A 493 -0.97 9.29 -1.32
C ALA A 493 -2.42 9.81 -1.17
N ARG A 494 -2.91 10.02 0.05
CA ARG A 494 -4.16 10.74 0.31
C ARG A 494 -3.87 12.23 0.29
N ALA A 495 -4.11 12.81 -0.85
CA ALA A 495 -3.75 14.19 -1.11
C ALA A 495 -4.35 15.16 -0.08
N GLY A 496 -3.50 15.98 0.47
CA GLY A 496 -3.87 17.04 1.39
C GLY A 496 -4.06 16.61 2.84
N ASP A 497 -4.05 15.33 3.16
CA ASP A 497 -4.11 14.88 4.54
C ASP A 497 -2.75 14.90 5.19
N PHE A 498 -2.71 15.46 6.41
CA PHE A 498 -1.54 15.39 7.25
C PHE A 498 -1.57 14.10 8.05
N VAL A 499 -0.53 13.32 7.88
CA VAL A 499 -0.34 12.11 8.65
C VAL A 499 0.64 12.39 9.77
N THR A 500 0.21 12.11 10.99
CA THR A 500 1.08 12.09 12.14
C THR A 500 1.63 10.68 12.32
N CYS A 501 2.95 10.56 12.31
CA CYS A 501 3.67 9.32 12.57
C CYS A 501 4.70 9.59 13.66
N ASN A 502 4.60 8.92 14.79
CA ASN A 502 5.58 9.07 15.86
C ASN A 502 6.88 8.34 15.51
N GLY A 503 7.67 8.91 14.59
CA GLY A 503 8.92 8.36 14.10
C GLY A 503 9.92 8.15 15.22
N LEU A 504 10.05 9.13 16.12
CA LEU A 504 10.92 9.02 17.27
C LEU A 504 10.61 7.80 18.15
N ASN A 505 9.33 7.53 18.42
CA ASN A 505 8.92 6.37 19.21
C ASN A 505 9.14 5.06 18.44
N LEU A 506 8.93 5.06 17.14
CA LEU A 506 9.23 3.93 16.28
C LEU A 506 10.72 3.61 16.31
N THR A 507 11.59 4.61 16.11
CA THR A 507 13.04 4.45 16.15
C THR A 507 13.53 3.97 17.51
N LYS A 508 12.97 4.48 18.63
CA LYS A 508 13.22 3.94 19.98
C LYS A 508 12.88 2.45 20.09
N THR A 509 11.81 2.02 19.47
CA THR A 509 11.44 0.60 19.45
C THR A 509 12.41 -0.21 18.61
N CYS A 510 12.89 0.34 17.48
CA CYS A 510 13.83 -0.32 16.56
C CYS A 510 15.21 -0.58 17.17
N VAL A 511 15.63 0.21 18.14
CA VAL A 511 16.94 -0.02 18.82
C VAL A 511 17.05 -1.43 19.40
N CYS A 512 15.92 -2.04 19.77
CA CYS A 512 15.88 -3.42 20.26
C CYS A 512 16.10 -4.47 19.16
N ILE A 513 16.10 -4.10 17.87
CA ILE A 513 16.42 -5.00 16.76
C ILE A 513 17.94 -5.13 16.66
N CYS A 514 18.53 -5.92 17.53
CA CYS A 514 19.98 -6.16 17.57
C CYS A 514 20.38 -7.48 16.92
N ASN A 515 21.66 -7.62 16.61
CA ASN A 515 22.28 -8.91 16.34
C ASN A 515 22.48 -9.68 17.65
N GLN A 516 22.65 -11.02 17.58
CA GLN A 516 22.74 -11.90 18.76
C GLN A 516 23.73 -11.42 19.84
N ASP A 517 24.81 -10.75 19.44
CA ASP A 517 25.90 -10.33 20.34
C ASP A 517 25.85 -8.84 20.71
N GLN A 518 24.81 -8.10 20.30
CA GLN A 518 24.71 -6.66 20.54
C GLN A 518 23.46 -6.35 21.38
N ALA A 519 23.63 -5.53 22.42
CA ALA A 519 22.55 -5.09 23.28
C ALA A 519 21.54 -4.17 22.57
N TYR A 520 21.97 -3.49 21.49
CA TYR A 520 21.13 -2.61 20.68
C TYR A 520 21.69 -2.48 19.25
N ASP A 521 20.85 -2.04 18.32
CA ASP A 521 21.25 -1.77 16.92
C ASP A 521 21.93 -0.40 16.83
N PRO A 522 23.22 -0.33 16.44
CA PRO A 522 23.98 0.93 16.38
C PRO A 522 23.39 1.94 15.40
N PHE A 523 22.78 1.50 14.32
CA PHE A 523 22.17 2.38 13.33
C PHE A 523 20.97 3.14 13.93
N PHE A 524 20.06 2.44 14.59
CA PHE A 524 18.93 3.09 15.23
C PHE A 524 19.33 3.92 16.45
N ALA A 525 20.36 3.51 17.17
CA ALA A 525 20.96 4.34 18.21
C ALA A 525 21.53 5.64 17.65
N GLY A 526 22.21 5.59 16.49
CA GLY A 526 22.72 6.75 15.78
C GLY A 526 21.61 7.68 15.28
N LEU A 527 20.47 7.14 14.80
CA LEU A 527 19.29 7.94 14.48
C LEU A 527 18.75 8.67 15.72
N LEU A 528 18.67 7.99 16.87
CA LEU A 528 18.23 8.62 18.13
C LEU A 528 19.17 9.74 18.57
N VAL A 529 20.48 9.59 18.37
CA VAL A 529 21.46 10.65 18.63
C VAL A 529 21.14 11.89 17.80
N THR A 530 20.70 11.70 16.55
CA THR A 530 20.30 12.83 15.68
C THR A 530 18.95 13.42 16.06
N MET A 531 17.96 12.60 16.44
CA MET A 531 16.56 13.03 16.63
C MET A 531 16.26 13.56 18.04
N CYS A 532 17.03 13.19 19.06
CA CYS A 532 16.78 13.55 20.44
C CYS A 532 17.68 14.69 20.93
N SER A 533 17.29 15.30 22.05
CA SER A 533 18.15 16.27 22.73
C SER A 533 19.46 15.61 23.19
N LYS A 534 20.55 16.37 23.13
CA LYS A 534 21.87 15.95 23.65
C LYS A 534 21.88 15.65 25.15
N ASP A 535 20.87 16.14 25.88
CA ASP A 535 20.69 15.90 27.33
C ASP A 535 19.90 14.59 27.61
N ASP A 536 19.41 13.90 26.59
CA ASP A 536 18.74 12.60 26.75
C ASP A 536 19.75 11.56 27.28
N LYS A 537 19.38 10.85 28.34
CA LYS A 537 20.27 9.87 28.99
C LYS A 537 20.71 8.73 28.06
N ASN A 538 19.85 8.32 27.16
CA ASN A 538 20.18 7.27 26.21
C ASN A 538 21.15 7.81 25.15
N VAL A 539 20.95 9.05 24.69
CA VAL A 539 21.86 9.70 23.73
C VAL A 539 23.25 9.83 24.36
N ILE A 540 23.35 10.27 25.61
CA ILE A 540 24.63 10.35 26.33
C ILE A 540 25.28 8.96 26.41
N ALA A 541 24.52 7.91 26.71
CA ALA A 541 25.04 6.55 26.76
C ALA A 541 25.58 6.10 25.40
N TYR A 542 24.81 6.30 24.33
CA TYR A 542 25.22 5.92 22.97
C TYR A 542 26.46 6.65 22.51
N LEU A 543 26.57 7.96 22.78
CA LEU A 543 27.77 8.74 22.46
C LEU A 543 28.99 8.24 23.25
N ASN A 544 28.81 7.86 24.52
CA ASN A 544 29.89 7.26 25.31
C ASN A 544 30.33 5.89 24.80
N ASP A 545 29.42 5.15 24.19
CA ASP A 545 29.71 3.87 23.53
C ASP A 545 30.30 4.06 22.11
N GLY A 546 30.55 5.29 21.69
CA GLY A 546 31.15 5.61 20.39
C GLY A 546 30.18 5.51 19.21
N ILE A 547 28.87 5.61 19.46
CA ILE A 547 27.88 5.62 18.37
C ILE A 547 27.90 6.98 17.69
N GLU A 548 28.14 6.97 16.40
CA GLU A 548 28.08 8.14 15.54
C GLU A 548 26.62 8.50 15.17
N PRO A 549 26.28 9.81 15.08
CA PRO A 549 24.96 10.22 14.65
C PRO A 549 24.71 9.82 13.19
N VAL A 550 23.54 9.29 12.89
CA VAL A 550 23.08 9.06 11.52
C VAL A 550 22.40 10.34 11.00
N PRO A 551 22.96 11.02 9.99
CA PRO A 551 22.44 12.31 9.55
C PRO A 551 21.08 12.16 8.87
N LEU A 552 20.17 13.10 9.16
CA LEU A 552 18.91 13.30 8.45
C LEU A 552 19.00 14.56 7.56
N GLU A 553 20.10 14.69 6.84
CA GLU A 553 20.40 15.80 5.94
C GLU A 553 20.83 15.24 4.59
N GLY A 554 20.66 16.03 3.52
CA GLY A 554 21.06 15.68 2.18
C GLY A 554 19.89 15.59 1.21
N HIS A 555 20.04 14.75 0.19
CA HIS A 555 19.03 14.53 -0.82
C HIS A 555 18.69 13.03 -0.93
N LEU A 556 17.43 12.71 -0.66
CA LEU A 556 16.91 11.35 -0.72
C LEU A 556 15.98 11.19 -1.91
N THR A 557 16.29 10.27 -2.81
CA THR A 557 15.45 9.92 -3.96
C THR A 557 14.49 8.79 -3.59
N LEU A 558 13.21 8.96 -3.92
CA LEU A 558 12.11 8.03 -3.64
C LEU A 558 11.42 7.66 -4.95
N ASN A 559 12.16 6.98 -5.82
CA ASN A 559 11.71 6.67 -7.19
C ASN A 559 10.54 5.70 -7.22
N SER A 560 10.35 4.89 -6.18
CA SER A 560 9.16 4.04 -6.02
C SER A 560 7.87 4.83 -5.90
N THR A 561 7.90 6.10 -5.55
CA THR A 561 6.73 6.98 -5.48
C THR A 561 6.86 8.25 -6.34
N ALA A 562 7.87 8.31 -7.21
CA ALA A 562 8.18 9.48 -8.02
C ALA A 562 8.33 10.76 -7.17
N ALA A 563 9.17 10.68 -6.15
CA ALA A 563 9.42 11.80 -5.24
C ALA A 563 10.90 11.93 -4.86
N CYS A 564 11.25 13.04 -4.27
CA CYS A 564 12.50 13.22 -3.53
C CYS A 564 12.31 14.20 -2.36
N VAL A 565 13.23 14.11 -1.41
CA VAL A 565 13.32 15.02 -0.27
C VAL A 565 14.72 15.63 -0.25
N HIS A 566 14.77 16.94 -0.18
CA HIS A 566 16.00 17.70 -0.01
C HIS A 566 15.97 18.41 1.33
N ARG A 567 16.92 18.07 2.21
CA ARG A 567 16.91 18.50 3.60
C ARG A 567 18.25 19.11 3.98
N ARG A 568 18.19 20.29 4.59
CA ARG A 568 19.33 21.03 5.12
C ARG A 568 19.00 21.49 6.55
N PRO A 569 20.00 21.93 7.33
CA PRO A 569 19.75 22.39 8.69
C PRO A 569 18.71 23.53 8.78
N ASN A 570 18.60 24.35 7.74
CA ASN A 570 17.74 25.53 7.70
C ASN A 570 16.45 25.34 6.89
N PHE A 571 16.20 24.18 6.28
CA PHE A 571 14.95 23.91 5.60
C PHE A 571 14.72 22.43 5.29
N TYR A 572 13.48 22.12 4.99
CA TYR A 572 13.01 20.87 4.43
C TYR A 572 12.29 21.14 3.12
N ALA A 573 12.53 20.36 2.08
CA ALA A 573 11.78 20.43 0.83
C ALA A 573 11.43 19.03 0.34
N SER A 574 10.17 18.81 -0.08
CA SER A 574 9.75 17.60 -0.77
C SER A 574 9.19 17.92 -2.15
N ILE A 575 9.55 17.10 -3.12
CA ILE A 575 9.17 17.23 -4.53
C ILE A 575 8.50 15.94 -4.95
N VAL A 576 7.34 16.06 -5.60
CA VAL A 576 6.54 14.90 -5.96
C VAL A 576 5.97 15.03 -7.35
N GLY A 577 6.20 14.02 -8.19
CA GLY A 577 5.65 13.89 -9.52
C GLY A 577 4.75 12.66 -9.68
N MET A 578 4.52 12.28 -10.94
CA MET A 578 3.68 11.13 -11.28
C MET A 578 4.19 10.43 -12.53
N GLY A 579 4.28 9.10 -12.46
CA GLY A 579 4.65 8.23 -13.57
C GLY A 579 3.57 7.22 -13.92
N LYS A 580 3.76 6.47 -15.00
CA LYS A 580 2.78 5.52 -15.54
C LYS A 580 2.45 4.37 -14.60
N ASN A 581 3.44 3.81 -13.91
CA ASN A 581 3.26 2.68 -12.99
C ASN A 581 2.95 3.09 -11.56
N ARG A 582 2.75 4.38 -11.33
CA ARG A 582 2.46 4.93 -10.03
C ARG A 582 1.07 5.50 -10.05
N ARG A 583 0.21 5.01 -9.19
CA ARG A 583 -1.03 5.71 -8.91
C ARG A 583 -0.66 7.03 -8.26
N GLY A 584 -1.14 8.13 -8.83
CA GLY A 584 -0.73 9.46 -8.39
C GLY A 584 -1.24 9.77 -6.99
N LEU A 585 -2.52 9.52 -6.78
CA LEU A 585 -3.12 9.81 -5.49
C LEU A 585 -4.48 9.13 -5.33
N GLU A 586 -4.90 9.02 -4.09
CA GLU A 586 -6.23 8.59 -3.67
C GLU A 586 -6.96 9.78 -3.06
N ILE A 587 -8.05 10.19 -3.68
CA ILE A 587 -8.97 11.15 -3.09
C ILE A 587 -10.04 10.33 -2.39
N TYR A 588 -9.99 10.29 -1.06
CA TYR A 588 -10.88 9.45 -0.26
C TYR A 588 -11.98 10.27 0.41
N ASP A 589 -11.72 11.51 0.70
CA ASP A 589 -12.56 12.41 1.48
C ASP A 589 -13.16 13.51 0.61
N SER A 590 -14.39 13.90 0.90
CA SER A 590 -15.11 15.01 0.24
C SER A 590 -14.45 16.38 0.39
N ASN A 591 -13.53 16.55 1.34
CA ASN A 591 -12.82 17.80 1.55
C ASN A 591 -11.47 17.84 0.85
N ASN A 592 -11.11 16.78 0.16
CA ASN A 592 -9.81 16.63 -0.42
C ASN A 592 -9.87 16.74 -1.94
N TYR A 593 -9.39 17.83 -2.45
CA TYR A 593 -9.34 18.16 -3.88
C TYR A 593 -7.92 18.12 -4.43
N GLY A 594 -7.13 17.16 -4.01
CA GLY A 594 -5.72 17.04 -4.31
C GLY A 594 -5.35 16.64 -5.73
N GLU A 595 -6.25 16.78 -6.71
CA GLU A 595 -6.02 16.39 -8.12
C GLU A 595 -4.64 16.80 -8.64
N TYR A 596 -4.16 17.97 -8.23
CA TYR A 596 -2.91 18.55 -8.75
C TYR A 596 -1.67 18.34 -7.88
N VAL A 597 -1.84 17.76 -6.70
CA VAL A 597 -0.72 17.61 -5.77
C VAL A 597 0.49 16.87 -6.36
N ARG A 598 0.25 15.99 -7.31
CA ARG A 598 1.28 15.20 -7.99
C ARG A 598 1.76 15.79 -9.32
N ASN A 599 1.37 17.02 -9.65
CA ASN A 599 1.83 17.71 -10.86
C ASN A 599 3.18 18.42 -10.62
N CYS A 600 4.16 17.71 -10.09
CA CYS A 600 5.47 18.21 -9.70
C CYS A 600 5.39 19.29 -8.60
N SER A 601 4.60 19.05 -7.55
CA SER A 601 4.54 19.95 -6.40
C SER A 601 5.87 20.02 -5.67
N ILE A 602 6.15 21.20 -5.13
CA ILE A 602 7.32 21.50 -4.29
C ILE A 602 6.81 22.06 -2.96
N PHE A 603 6.97 21.30 -1.90
CA PHE A 603 6.57 21.69 -0.56
C PHE A 603 7.80 22.07 0.25
N ILE A 604 7.86 23.29 0.77
CA ILE A 604 9.03 23.83 1.46
C ILE A 604 8.63 24.27 2.87
N VAL A 605 9.43 23.86 3.83
CA VAL A 605 9.35 24.28 5.23
C VAL A 605 10.68 24.93 5.60
N PRO A 606 10.78 26.26 5.64
CA PRO A 606 11.99 26.92 6.12
C PRO A 606 12.09 26.80 7.65
N ALA A 607 13.30 26.89 8.17
CA ALA A 607 13.52 27.06 9.60
C ALA A 607 13.03 28.46 10.04
N ASP A 608 12.65 28.57 11.29
CA ASP A 608 12.39 29.85 11.93
C ASP A 608 13.68 30.63 12.27
N GLU A 609 13.57 31.79 12.92
CA GLU A 609 14.70 32.61 13.34
C GLU A 609 15.63 31.89 14.37
N GLN A 610 15.12 30.83 15.00
CA GLN A 610 15.87 30.00 15.95
C GLN A 610 16.53 28.79 15.27
N GLY A 611 16.32 28.62 13.96
CA GLY A 611 16.83 27.49 13.19
C GLY A 611 15.98 26.22 13.30
N VAL A 612 14.74 26.32 13.77
CA VAL A 612 13.85 25.17 13.95
C VAL A 612 12.94 24.99 12.74
N ILE A 613 12.92 23.78 12.18
CA ILE A 613 12.02 23.41 11.09
C ILE A 613 10.73 22.87 11.69
N GLU A 614 9.70 23.71 11.73
CA GLU A 614 8.36 23.34 12.19
C GLU A 614 7.36 23.36 11.06
N TYR A 615 6.38 22.46 11.12
CA TYR A 615 5.31 22.41 10.14
C TYR A 615 4.52 23.74 9.99
N SER A 616 4.37 24.47 11.07
CA SER A 616 3.76 25.81 11.08
C SER A 616 4.43 26.79 10.09
N ASN A 617 5.74 26.60 9.82
CA ASN A 617 6.51 27.44 8.90
C ASN A 617 6.22 27.14 7.42
N ALA A 618 5.50 26.05 7.12
CA ALA A 618 5.13 25.70 5.74
C ALA A 618 4.13 26.68 5.11
N GLY A 619 3.39 27.44 5.94
CA GLY A 619 2.35 28.33 5.45
C GLY A 619 1.13 27.61 4.86
N VAL A 620 0.91 26.36 5.22
CA VAL A 620 -0.27 25.60 4.79
C VAL A 620 -1.36 25.68 5.83
N ALA A 621 -2.54 26.06 5.41
CA ALA A 621 -3.74 26.04 6.25
C ALA A 621 -4.94 25.63 5.40
N TYR A 622 -5.71 24.66 5.86
CA TYR A 622 -6.89 24.22 5.14
C TYR A 622 -8.00 25.26 5.01
N PRO A 623 -8.31 26.06 6.05
CA PRO A 623 -9.24 27.17 5.89
C PRO A 623 -8.76 28.12 4.79
N GLY A 624 -9.58 28.30 3.75
CA GLY A 624 -9.28 29.20 2.64
C GLY A 624 -8.31 28.64 1.58
N TRP A 625 -7.78 27.40 1.71
CA TRP A 625 -6.82 26.84 0.76
C TRP A 625 -7.41 26.70 -0.65
N GLN A 626 -6.67 27.21 -1.65
CA GLN A 626 -7.03 27.12 -3.06
C GLN A 626 -6.39 25.86 -3.68
N TRP A 627 -7.16 24.82 -3.88
CA TRP A 627 -6.69 23.50 -4.29
C TRP A 627 -6.08 23.43 -5.70
N SER A 628 -6.35 24.42 -6.55
CA SER A 628 -5.70 24.57 -7.87
C SER A 628 -4.32 25.22 -7.79
N HIS A 629 -3.91 25.71 -6.62
CA HIS A 629 -2.67 26.45 -6.43
C HIS A 629 -1.69 25.74 -5.50
N TRP A 630 -1.41 24.48 -5.77
CA TRP A 630 -0.33 23.77 -5.07
C TRP A 630 1.03 24.33 -5.49
N PRO A 631 1.93 24.72 -4.55
CA PRO A 631 3.26 25.22 -4.89
C PRO A 631 4.04 24.27 -5.79
N GLY A 632 4.68 24.82 -6.83
CA GLY A 632 5.45 24.09 -7.81
C GLY A 632 4.63 23.49 -8.96
N THR A 633 3.32 23.32 -8.82
CA THR A 633 2.52 22.59 -9.83
C THR A 633 2.24 23.39 -11.07
N THR A 634 2.25 22.70 -12.23
CA THR A 634 1.70 23.24 -13.50
C THR A 634 0.39 22.50 -13.79
N CYS A 635 -0.70 23.27 -13.94
CA CYS A 635 -2.03 22.72 -14.10
C CYS A 635 -3.00 23.67 -14.80
N LEU A 636 -4.16 23.16 -15.17
CA LEU A 636 -5.27 23.98 -15.62
C LEU A 636 -5.92 24.66 -14.42
N LEU A 637 -6.13 25.96 -14.46
CA LEU A 637 -6.78 26.70 -13.38
C LEU A 637 -8.27 26.36 -13.32
N LYS A 638 -8.62 25.34 -12.57
CA LYS A 638 -10.00 24.89 -12.33
C LYS A 638 -10.56 25.51 -11.06
N PRO A 639 -11.82 25.94 -11.05
CA PRO A 639 -12.53 26.19 -9.81
C PRO A 639 -12.72 24.88 -9.06
N ARG A 640 -12.96 24.96 -7.75
CA ARG A 640 -13.17 23.80 -6.90
C ARG A 640 -14.21 22.81 -7.48
N SER A 641 -15.31 23.34 -8.02
CA SER A 641 -16.39 22.52 -8.59
C SER A 641 -16.03 21.68 -9.82
N GLU A 642 -14.88 21.94 -10.43
CA GLU A 642 -14.36 21.18 -11.57
C GLU A 642 -13.19 20.26 -11.19
N LEU A 643 -12.70 20.32 -9.95
CA LEU A 643 -11.69 19.40 -9.44
C LEU A 643 -12.30 18.02 -9.13
N PHE A 644 -11.49 17.01 -9.23
CA PHE A 644 -11.91 15.63 -8.94
C PHE A 644 -12.36 15.46 -7.50
N GLU A 645 -13.50 14.81 -7.35
CA GLU A 645 -14.05 14.34 -6.08
C GLU A 645 -14.16 12.80 -6.09
N GLY A 646 -13.90 12.20 -4.94
CA GLY A 646 -14.04 10.76 -4.74
C GLY A 646 -12.80 9.96 -5.14
N TYR A 647 -12.91 8.64 -5.06
CA TYR A 647 -11.82 7.72 -5.30
C TYR A 647 -11.30 7.83 -6.73
N CYS A 648 -10.11 8.36 -6.88
CA CYS A 648 -9.48 8.58 -8.16
C CYS A 648 -8.11 7.88 -8.24
N ASN A 649 -7.96 7.01 -9.24
CA ASN A 649 -6.71 6.36 -9.58
C ASN A 649 -6.05 7.06 -10.77
N LEU A 650 -5.46 8.21 -10.53
CA LEU A 650 -4.70 8.92 -11.55
C LEU A 650 -3.33 8.29 -11.78
N THR A 651 -2.99 8.09 -13.04
CA THR A 651 -1.64 7.72 -13.48
C THR A 651 -1.23 8.59 -14.66
N ALA A 652 0.04 8.93 -14.76
CA ALA A 652 0.56 9.57 -15.95
C ALA A 652 0.67 8.58 -17.12
N LYS A 653 0.76 9.08 -18.34
CA LYS A 653 0.97 8.23 -19.52
C LYS A 653 2.43 7.89 -19.75
N ASN A 654 3.34 8.74 -19.30
CA ASN A 654 4.78 8.57 -19.46
C ASN A 654 5.42 7.94 -18.22
N TRP A 655 6.57 7.31 -18.42
CA TRP A 655 7.23 6.52 -17.40
C TRP A 655 8.25 7.33 -16.59
N LEU A 656 8.98 8.27 -17.22
CA LEU A 656 10.06 8.99 -16.57
C LEU A 656 9.52 9.92 -15.49
N ALA A 657 9.64 9.50 -14.24
CA ALA A 657 9.30 10.29 -13.06
C ALA A 657 10.12 9.79 -11.87
N GLY A 658 11.08 10.57 -11.44
CA GLY A 658 11.96 10.22 -10.33
C GLY A 658 13.19 11.11 -10.31
N GLY A 659 14.21 10.67 -9.58
CA GLY A 659 15.45 11.41 -9.41
C GLY A 659 16.70 10.54 -9.27
N THR A 660 17.81 11.22 -9.16
CA THR A 660 19.09 10.65 -8.74
C THR A 660 19.80 11.65 -7.83
N SER A 661 20.69 11.15 -6.99
CA SER A 661 21.50 11.97 -6.08
C SER A 661 22.96 11.61 -6.18
N ILE A 662 23.83 12.54 -5.84
CA ILE A 662 25.26 12.31 -5.79
C ILE A 662 25.76 12.53 -4.37
N SER A 663 26.47 11.53 -3.85
CA SER A 663 26.97 11.49 -2.46
C SER A 663 25.88 11.67 -1.39
N GLY A 664 24.61 11.42 -1.74
CA GLY A 664 23.46 11.63 -0.85
C GLY A 664 23.25 13.10 -0.43
N GLN A 665 24.00 14.06 -1.01
CA GLN A 665 23.94 15.46 -0.61
C GLN A 665 23.13 16.30 -1.58
N ASP A 666 23.44 16.24 -2.86
CA ASP A 666 22.78 17.01 -3.90
C ASP A 666 22.03 16.05 -4.82
N GLY A 667 21.01 16.55 -5.48
CA GLY A 667 20.22 15.69 -6.34
C GLY A 667 19.39 16.42 -7.37
N MET A 668 18.76 15.61 -8.20
CA MET A 668 17.84 16.09 -9.21
C MET A 668 16.58 15.24 -9.24
N PHE A 669 15.49 15.85 -9.66
CA PHE A 669 14.22 15.19 -9.96
C PHE A 669 13.74 15.57 -11.35
N SER A 670 13.24 14.62 -12.12
CA SER A 670 12.69 14.89 -13.46
C SER A 670 11.40 14.13 -13.70
N ASN A 671 10.49 14.75 -14.46
CA ASN A 671 9.22 14.17 -14.82
C ASN A 671 8.82 14.53 -16.25
N ASP A 672 8.61 13.51 -17.08
CA ASP A 672 7.92 13.64 -18.35
C ASP A 672 6.40 13.51 -18.07
N PHE A 673 5.80 14.64 -17.70
CA PHE A 673 4.42 14.68 -17.21
C PHE A 673 3.43 14.69 -18.36
N PHE A 674 2.48 13.75 -18.36
CA PHE A 674 1.42 13.67 -19.33
C PHE A 674 0.15 13.10 -18.67
N VAL A 675 -0.76 13.99 -18.31
CA VAL A 675 -2.04 13.66 -17.69
C VAL A 675 -3.15 14.42 -18.40
N TRP A 676 -4.35 13.99 -18.37
CA TRP A 676 -5.54 14.38 -19.16
C TRP A 676 -5.60 15.77 -19.76
N ASP A 677 -5.25 16.81 -19.00
CA ASP A 677 -5.44 18.20 -19.40
C ASP A 677 -4.15 18.86 -19.88
N VAL A 678 -3.02 18.51 -19.28
CA VAL A 678 -1.74 19.19 -19.45
C VAL A 678 -0.60 18.20 -19.61
N ALA A 679 0.34 18.52 -20.48
CA ALA A 679 1.63 17.85 -20.56
C ALA A 679 2.77 18.87 -20.46
N PHE A 680 3.88 18.46 -19.85
CA PHE A 680 5.12 19.25 -19.77
C PHE A 680 6.30 18.34 -19.41
N ARG A 681 7.51 18.81 -19.66
CA ARG A 681 8.77 18.21 -19.19
C ARG A 681 9.38 19.10 -18.14
N ARG A 682 9.69 18.54 -16.97
CA ARG A 682 10.24 19.29 -15.85
C ARG A 682 11.45 18.60 -15.26
N SER A 683 12.51 19.39 -15.01
CA SER A 683 13.66 18.99 -14.20
C SER A 683 13.83 19.97 -13.07
N ILE A 684 14.13 19.45 -11.88
CA ILE A 684 14.33 20.20 -10.65
C ILE A 684 15.68 19.79 -10.09
N TYR A 685 16.55 20.77 -9.85
CA TYR A 685 17.90 20.59 -9.39
C TYR A 685 18.05 21.16 -7.99
N CYS A 686 18.51 20.35 -7.05
CA CYS A 686 18.61 20.65 -5.64
C CYS A 686 20.08 20.67 -5.21
N PHE A 687 20.61 21.85 -4.96
CA PHE A 687 21.99 22.08 -4.55
C PHE A 687 22.03 23.03 -3.35
N ASP A 688 22.54 22.56 -2.24
CA ASP A 688 22.60 23.34 -1.00
C ASP A 688 21.23 23.98 -0.68
N ASN A 689 21.13 25.31 -0.56
CA ASN A 689 19.89 26.05 -0.29
C ASN A 689 19.14 26.51 -1.57
N ARG A 690 19.47 25.95 -2.73
CA ARG A 690 18.96 26.34 -4.04
C ARG A 690 18.19 25.20 -4.70
N ILE A 691 17.00 25.51 -5.21
CA ILE A 691 16.18 24.60 -5.99
C ILE A 691 15.86 25.27 -7.32
N THR A 692 16.49 24.81 -8.41
CA THR A 692 16.25 25.35 -9.75
C THR A 692 15.24 24.48 -10.49
N VAL A 693 14.18 25.08 -10.98
CA VAL A 693 13.09 24.46 -11.71
C VAL A 693 13.13 24.84 -13.17
N LEU A 694 13.32 23.87 -14.04
CA LEU A 694 13.35 24.05 -15.48
C LEU A 694 12.16 23.30 -16.09
N THR A 695 11.32 23.97 -16.87
CA THR A 695 10.15 23.39 -17.50
C THR A 695 10.11 23.76 -18.97
N SER A 696 9.84 22.76 -19.82
CA SER A 696 9.67 22.90 -21.25
C SER A 696 8.44 22.14 -21.77
N ASN A 697 8.07 22.37 -23.01
CA ASN A 697 7.03 21.64 -23.72
C ASN A 697 5.68 21.64 -22.97
N ILE A 698 5.31 22.80 -22.40
CA ILE A 698 4.01 22.96 -21.74
C ILE A 698 2.94 23.06 -22.81
N LYS A 699 1.96 22.16 -22.79
CA LYS A 699 0.87 22.13 -23.74
C LYS A 699 -0.43 21.62 -23.15
N LEU A 700 -1.53 22.13 -23.67
CA LEU A 700 -2.86 21.62 -23.45
C LEU A 700 -3.08 20.35 -24.27
N LEU A 701 -3.69 19.33 -23.65
CA LEU A 701 -4.05 18.07 -24.30
C LEU A 701 -5.48 18.06 -24.81
N GLN A 702 -6.31 18.99 -24.33
CA GLN A 702 -7.70 19.19 -24.72
C GLN A 702 -8.00 20.68 -24.83
N GLN A 703 -8.91 21.05 -25.71
CA GLN A 703 -9.37 22.44 -25.75
C GLN A 703 -10.01 22.83 -24.44
N ALA A 704 -9.40 23.77 -23.75
CA ALA A 704 -9.90 24.29 -22.48
C ALA A 704 -10.06 25.82 -22.56
N LYS A 705 -11.11 26.32 -21.93
CA LYS A 705 -11.34 27.77 -21.78
C LYS A 705 -10.58 28.38 -20.60
N ARG A 706 -9.78 27.60 -19.89
CA ARG A 706 -9.09 27.96 -18.67
C ARG A 706 -7.60 28.13 -18.94
N PRO A 707 -6.93 29.06 -18.28
CA PRO A 707 -5.48 29.23 -18.42
C PRO A 707 -4.73 28.06 -17.78
N VAL A 708 -3.55 27.76 -18.33
CA VAL A 708 -2.55 26.92 -17.66
C VAL A 708 -1.70 27.79 -16.78
N ILE A 709 -1.55 27.41 -15.53
CA ILE A 709 -0.77 28.14 -14.54
C ILE A 709 0.35 27.28 -13.96
N THR A 710 1.40 27.95 -13.47
CA THR A 710 2.36 27.38 -12.56
C THR A 710 2.37 28.15 -11.26
N THR A 711 2.03 27.52 -10.16
CA THR A 711 2.03 28.17 -8.84
C THR A 711 3.46 28.21 -8.29
N LEU A 712 3.95 29.40 -7.98
CA LEU A 712 5.22 29.60 -7.29
C LEU A 712 5.05 29.29 -5.80
N PHE A 713 4.10 29.97 -5.17
CA PHE A 713 3.76 29.77 -3.76
C PHE A 713 2.29 30.05 -3.48
N GLN A 714 1.79 29.42 -2.46
CA GLN A 714 0.59 29.76 -1.74
C GLN A 714 0.91 29.59 -0.25
N SER A 715 0.77 30.62 0.54
CA SER A 715 1.17 30.58 1.95
C SER A 715 0.23 31.40 2.83
N ASN A 716 -0.22 30.78 3.91
CA ASN A 716 -1.07 31.37 4.93
C ASN A 716 -0.25 32.27 5.86
N PHE A 717 -0.82 33.38 6.26
CA PHE A 717 -0.22 34.32 7.22
C PHE A 717 -1.19 34.84 8.28
N SER A 718 -2.28 34.17 8.53
CA SER A 718 -3.30 34.59 9.50
C SER A 718 -2.81 34.62 10.94
N ASN A 719 -1.81 33.84 11.27
CA ASN A 719 -1.21 33.80 12.60
C ASN A 719 -0.27 34.98 12.88
N LEU A 720 0.03 35.82 11.86
CA LEU A 720 0.89 36.96 11.99
C LEU A 720 0.02 38.20 12.20
N GLU A 721 0.17 38.85 13.36
CA GLU A 721 -0.64 40.03 13.74
C GLU A 721 -0.26 41.27 12.96
N ASN A 722 0.98 41.33 12.46
CA ASN A 722 1.52 42.53 11.80
C ASN A 722 1.64 42.29 10.29
N PHE A 723 0.86 43.01 9.48
CA PHE A 723 0.93 42.97 8.01
C PHE A 723 2.29 43.36 7.41
N GLU A 724 3.10 44.14 8.15
CA GLU A 724 4.48 44.45 7.75
C GLU A 724 5.38 43.20 7.73
N GLN A 725 5.15 42.23 8.63
CA GLN A 725 5.88 40.96 8.68
C GLN A 725 5.46 40.00 7.58
N THR A 726 4.32 40.27 6.95
CA THR A 726 3.78 39.40 5.87
C THR A 726 3.98 39.99 4.48
N ALA A 727 4.79 41.06 4.36
CA ALA A 727 5.03 41.73 3.10
C ALA A 727 5.78 40.84 2.10
N PHE A 728 5.49 41.04 0.80
CA PHE A 728 6.36 40.57 -0.28
C PHE A 728 7.48 41.60 -0.51
N ILE A 729 8.64 41.10 -0.93
CA ILE A 729 9.73 41.93 -1.43
C ILE A 729 9.92 41.61 -2.91
N LEU A 730 9.77 42.65 -3.74
CA LEU A 730 9.90 42.52 -5.20
C LEU A 730 11.25 43.11 -5.62
N ASN A 731 11.93 42.41 -6.53
CA ASN A 731 13.24 42.82 -7.07
C ASN A 731 14.24 43.22 -5.96
N ASN A 732 14.14 42.57 -4.80
CA ASN A 732 14.93 42.84 -3.59
C ASN A 732 14.83 44.26 -3.01
N GLU A 733 13.92 45.09 -3.46
CA GLU A 733 13.80 46.50 -3.11
C GLU A 733 12.38 46.90 -2.70
N GLU A 734 11.36 46.58 -3.50
CA GLU A 734 9.99 47.05 -3.30
C GLU A 734 9.25 46.18 -2.31
N LYS A 735 8.92 46.75 -1.13
CA LYS A 735 8.15 46.06 -0.09
C LYS A 735 6.65 46.29 -0.27
N ILE A 736 5.88 45.18 -0.42
CA ILE A 736 4.42 45.22 -0.58
C ILE A 736 3.77 44.70 0.70
N SER A 737 3.22 45.59 1.51
CA SER A 737 2.46 45.26 2.73
C SER A 737 0.95 45.46 2.61
N ASP A 738 0.47 46.04 1.51
CA ASP A 738 -0.96 46.31 1.26
C ASP A 738 -1.81 45.06 1.36
N PHE A 739 -3.02 45.18 1.91
CA PHE A 739 -4.01 44.10 1.98
C PHE A 739 -5.44 44.68 1.89
N PRO A 740 -6.27 44.22 0.94
CA PRO A 740 -5.93 43.27 -0.14
C PRO A 740 -4.99 43.89 -1.19
N TYR A 741 -4.24 43.04 -1.87
CA TYR A 741 -3.35 43.41 -2.97
C TYR A 741 -3.50 42.42 -4.12
N GLU A 742 -3.53 42.92 -5.34
CA GLU A 742 -3.46 42.10 -6.55
C GLU A 742 -2.80 42.90 -7.68
N LYS A 743 -1.78 42.31 -8.30
CA LYS A 743 -1.06 42.93 -9.42
C LYS A 743 -0.60 41.87 -10.40
N ILE A 744 -0.75 42.18 -11.69
CA ILE A 744 -0.29 41.37 -12.80
C ILE A 744 0.94 42.03 -13.40
N PHE A 745 1.99 41.29 -13.54
CA PHE A 745 3.25 41.69 -14.16
C PHE A 745 3.38 40.98 -15.49
N GLU A 746 3.74 41.70 -16.53
CA GLU A 746 4.13 41.13 -17.81
C GLU A 746 5.56 40.57 -17.72
N ILE A 747 5.94 39.70 -18.64
CA ILE A 747 7.28 39.10 -18.72
C ILE A 747 8.36 40.21 -18.66
N ASN A 748 9.44 39.93 -17.93
CA ASN A 748 10.55 40.87 -17.64
C ASN A 748 10.16 42.12 -16.81
N GLY A 749 8.96 42.17 -16.25
CA GLY A 749 8.56 43.24 -15.30
C GLY A 749 8.87 42.90 -13.84
N LEU A 750 9.35 41.70 -13.58
CA LEU A 750 9.63 41.20 -12.23
C LEU A 750 10.71 40.16 -12.27
N ASP A 751 11.82 40.38 -11.60
CA ASP A 751 12.97 39.46 -11.58
C ASP A 751 12.96 38.54 -10.36
N SER A 752 12.48 39.00 -9.24
CA SER A 752 12.41 38.21 -8.03
C SER A 752 11.25 38.59 -7.10
N ILE A 753 10.78 37.59 -6.35
CA ILE A 753 9.74 37.70 -5.35
C ILE A 753 10.21 36.96 -4.11
N THR A 754 10.31 37.67 -3.00
CA THR A 754 10.51 37.06 -1.69
C THR A 754 9.20 37.05 -0.93
N ASP A 755 8.75 35.87 -0.51
CA ASP A 755 7.54 35.73 0.29
C ASP A 755 7.82 36.02 1.79
N HIS A 756 6.77 36.07 2.60
CA HIS A 756 6.90 36.39 4.02
C HIS A 756 7.63 35.30 4.84
N ARG A 757 7.90 34.13 4.26
CA ARG A 757 8.68 33.05 4.87
C ARG A 757 10.17 33.15 4.56
N ASN A 758 10.59 34.27 3.97
CA ASN A 758 11.95 34.53 3.51
C ASN A 758 12.43 33.50 2.45
N ILE A 759 11.51 33.09 1.56
CA ILE A 759 11.81 32.27 0.39
C ILE A 759 11.74 33.15 -0.83
N THR A 760 12.83 33.20 -1.59
CA THR A 760 12.90 34.01 -2.83
C THR A 760 12.75 33.14 -4.07
N TYR A 761 11.90 33.58 -4.96
CA TYR A 761 11.65 33.01 -6.27
C TYR A 761 12.30 33.93 -7.31
N TYR A 762 13.48 33.55 -7.80
CA TYR A 762 14.18 34.27 -8.85
C TYR A 762 13.71 33.77 -10.21
N LEU A 763 13.22 34.68 -11.05
CA LEU A 763 12.65 34.38 -12.36
C LEU A 763 13.73 34.61 -13.42
N HIS A 764 14.21 33.55 -14.07
CA HIS A 764 15.25 33.69 -15.07
C HIS A 764 14.72 34.46 -16.30
N PRO A 765 15.48 35.40 -16.85
CA PRO A 765 15.14 36.11 -18.05
C PRO A 765 14.84 35.15 -19.21
N ASN A 766 13.80 35.43 -19.95
CA ASN A 766 13.47 34.64 -21.12
C ASN A 766 14.18 35.19 -22.34
N GLU A 767 15.14 34.45 -22.88
CA GLU A 767 15.91 34.87 -24.04
C GLU A 767 15.12 34.85 -25.38
N ASN A 768 13.96 34.16 -25.41
CA ASN A 768 13.14 34.05 -26.61
C ASN A 768 11.94 35.01 -26.55
N SER A 769 11.88 36.00 -27.40
CA SER A 769 10.83 37.02 -27.51
C SER A 769 9.41 36.46 -27.76
N ASN A 770 9.27 35.20 -28.14
CA ASN A 770 7.97 34.58 -28.44
C ASN A 770 7.34 33.86 -27.23
N GLN A 771 7.99 33.83 -26.10
CA GLN A 771 7.42 33.20 -24.90
C GLN A 771 6.82 34.29 -24.01
N SER A 772 5.52 34.32 -23.91
CA SER A 772 4.81 35.26 -23.07
C SER A 772 4.13 34.52 -21.94
N TYR A 773 4.40 34.99 -20.73
CA TYR A 773 3.69 34.62 -19.52
C TYR A 773 3.39 35.88 -18.69
N ARG A 774 2.43 35.77 -17.82
CA ARG A 774 2.11 36.78 -16.82
C ARG A 774 2.34 36.24 -15.44
N ILE A 775 2.72 37.10 -14.53
CA ILE A 775 2.90 36.74 -13.13
C ILE A 775 1.83 37.47 -12.34
N THR A 776 1.01 36.73 -11.64
CA THR A 776 0.01 37.28 -10.74
C THR A 776 0.49 37.14 -9.32
N LEU A 777 0.55 38.28 -8.60
CA LEU A 777 0.79 38.32 -7.18
C LEU A 777 -0.46 38.78 -6.46
N LYS A 778 -0.83 38.10 -5.40
CA LYS A 778 -2.05 38.35 -4.66
C LYS A 778 -1.85 38.21 -3.17
N ARG A 779 -2.40 39.12 -2.40
CA ARG A 779 -2.59 39.05 -0.95
C ARG A 779 -4.08 39.23 -0.69
N SER A 780 -4.76 38.22 -0.24
CA SER A 780 -6.21 38.28 -0.10
C SER A 780 -6.73 37.31 0.95
N GLU A 781 -7.92 37.62 1.45
CA GLU A 781 -8.72 36.60 2.13
C GLU A 781 -9.21 35.62 1.09
N GLN A 782 -8.92 34.34 1.31
CA GLN A 782 -9.37 33.23 0.47
C GLN A 782 -10.45 32.46 1.21
N GLU A 783 -11.43 32.00 0.45
CA GLU A 783 -12.58 31.28 0.96
C GLU A 783 -12.58 29.86 0.48
N MET A 784 -12.85 28.93 1.38
CA MET A 784 -13.07 27.52 1.08
C MET A 784 -14.37 27.05 1.70
N ILE A 785 -15.15 26.34 0.94
CA ILE A 785 -16.35 25.66 1.42
C ILE A 785 -15.94 24.28 1.93
N TYR A 786 -16.25 23.99 3.17
CA TYR A 786 -15.86 22.78 3.87
C TYR A 786 -17.10 21.93 4.19
N CYS A 787 -17.06 20.64 3.82
CA CYS A 787 -18.10 19.67 4.17
C CYS A 787 -17.74 18.96 5.46
N ASN A 788 -18.68 18.84 6.39
CA ASN A 788 -18.41 18.16 7.65
C ASN A 788 -18.39 16.64 7.46
N GLN A 789 -17.26 16.01 7.70
CA GLN A 789 -16.98 14.57 7.49
C GLN A 789 -18.00 13.63 8.15
N TYR A 790 -18.58 14.01 9.27
CA TYR A 790 -19.54 13.17 9.99
C TYR A 790 -20.80 12.81 9.18
N PHE A 791 -21.08 13.50 8.09
CA PHE A 791 -22.24 13.23 7.25
C PHE A 791 -22.01 12.19 6.14
N LEU A 792 -20.76 11.79 5.93
CA LEU A 792 -20.42 10.81 4.89
C LEU A 792 -20.63 9.36 5.32
N ILE A 793 -20.74 9.11 6.61
CA ILE A 793 -20.74 7.77 7.21
C ILE A 793 -22.14 7.14 7.26
N ASP A 794 -23.22 7.90 7.22
CA ASP A 794 -24.58 7.36 7.24
C ASP A 794 -25.36 7.69 5.97
N PRO A 795 -25.42 6.75 5.00
CA PRO A 795 -26.17 6.95 3.75
C PRO A 795 -27.68 7.16 3.93
N LYS A 796 -28.23 6.76 5.08
CA LYS A 796 -29.68 6.93 5.37
C LYS A 796 -30.02 8.33 5.87
N GLN A 797 -29.06 9.03 6.43
CA GLN A 797 -29.21 10.39 6.94
C GLN A 797 -28.69 11.45 5.98
N ASN A 798 -27.96 11.05 4.93
CA ASN A 798 -27.29 11.97 4.02
C ASN A 798 -27.87 11.88 2.59
N PRO A 799 -28.69 12.85 2.18
CA PRO A 799 -29.29 12.86 0.83
C PRO A 799 -28.28 13.16 -0.29
N ILE A 800 -27.03 13.40 0.04
CA ILE A 800 -25.98 13.83 -0.90
C ILE A 800 -25.29 12.64 -1.55
N ILE A 801 -25.37 11.46 -0.97
CA ILE A 801 -24.81 10.23 -1.58
C ILE A 801 -25.87 9.62 -2.50
N ASP A 802 -25.55 9.52 -3.79
CA ASP A 802 -26.36 8.73 -4.71
C ASP A 802 -26.29 7.25 -4.30
N ILE A 803 -27.38 6.75 -3.74
CA ILE A 803 -27.51 5.39 -3.20
C ILE A 803 -27.31 4.31 -4.27
N LYS A 804 -27.60 4.64 -5.55
CA LYS A 804 -27.45 3.68 -6.66
C LYS A 804 -26.03 3.57 -7.17
N THR A 805 -25.32 4.69 -7.23
CA THR A 805 -23.97 4.73 -7.79
C THR A 805 -22.89 4.66 -6.71
N LYS A 806 -23.24 4.81 -5.43
CA LYS A 806 -22.29 5.03 -4.31
C LYS A 806 -21.29 6.16 -4.58
N ARG A 807 -21.61 7.03 -5.50
CA ARG A 807 -20.82 8.20 -5.83
C ARG A 807 -21.32 9.39 -5.07
N PHE A 808 -20.39 10.17 -4.61
CA PHE A 808 -20.66 11.49 -4.06
C PHE A 808 -21.36 12.33 -5.14
N ARG A 809 -22.53 12.85 -4.87
CA ARG A 809 -23.11 13.93 -5.66
C ARG A 809 -22.60 15.22 -5.03
N GLU A 810 -21.97 16.07 -5.82
CA GLU A 810 -21.61 17.41 -5.38
C GLU A 810 -22.81 18.05 -4.68
N PRO A 811 -22.69 18.40 -3.39
CA PRO A 811 -23.79 19.09 -2.74
C PRO A 811 -23.92 20.45 -3.38
N LYS A 812 -25.03 20.72 -3.97
CA LYS A 812 -25.32 22.10 -4.33
C LYS A 812 -25.42 22.88 -3.04
N TYR A 813 -24.61 23.90 -2.90
CA TYR A 813 -24.59 24.83 -1.77
C TYR A 813 -26.00 25.33 -1.42
N GLU A 814 -26.86 25.40 -2.42
CA GLU A 814 -28.27 25.81 -2.33
C GLU A 814 -29.14 24.79 -1.55
N ASP A 815 -28.70 23.53 -1.42
CA ASP A 815 -29.56 22.49 -0.87
C ASP A 815 -29.53 22.39 0.67
N ASN A 816 -28.45 22.84 1.36
CA ASN A 816 -28.42 22.80 2.84
C ASN A 816 -27.20 23.48 3.47
N GLU A 817 -27.29 24.75 3.78
CA GLU A 817 -26.26 25.52 4.51
C GLU A 817 -25.75 24.88 5.81
N LYS A 818 -26.56 24.06 6.46
CA LYS A 818 -26.17 23.41 7.73
C LYS A 818 -25.08 22.34 7.58
N TYR A 819 -24.86 21.82 6.38
CA TYR A 819 -23.85 20.77 6.11
C TYR A 819 -22.53 21.35 5.59
N PHE A 820 -22.50 22.63 5.27
CA PHE A 820 -21.34 23.32 4.75
C PHE A 820 -20.92 24.44 5.68
N LYS A 821 -19.65 24.49 5.96
CA LYS A 821 -19.03 25.60 6.64
C LYS A 821 -18.12 26.31 5.66
N THR A 822 -18.39 27.55 5.40
CA THR A 822 -17.44 28.42 4.70
C THR A 822 -16.32 28.77 5.67
N THR A 823 -15.10 28.48 5.29
CA THR A 823 -13.90 28.89 6.02
C THR A 823 -13.15 29.93 5.21
N LYS A 824 -12.56 30.89 5.88
CA LYS A 824 -11.78 31.95 5.27
C LYS A 824 -10.48 32.12 6.00
N ASP A 825 -9.45 32.44 5.24
CA ASP A 825 -8.17 32.78 5.83
C ASP A 825 -7.34 33.66 4.90
N LYS A 826 -6.25 34.24 5.41
CA LYS A 826 -5.42 35.21 4.68
C LYS A 826 -4.21 34.51 4.06
N PHE A 827 -4.04 34.73 2.77
CA PHE A 827 -2.97 34.12 1.99
C PHE A 827 -2.20 35.11 1.13
N GLY A 828 -0.92 34.80 0.97
CA GLY A 828 -0.10 35.24 -0.13
C GLY A 828 -0.07 34.19 -1.24
N LEU A 829 -0.24 34.62 -2.48
CA LEU A 829 -0.27 33.76 -3.64
C LEU A 829 0.54 34.37 -4.78
N GLY A 830 1.43 33.59 -5.38
CA GLY A 830 2.14 33.94 -6.60
C GLY A 830 2.08 32.82 -7.61
N TYR A 831 1.70 33.13 -8.85
CA TYR A 831 1.66 32.16 -9.94
C TYR A 831 1.97 32.77 -11.30
N ILE A 832 2.47 31.90 -12.19
CA ILE A 832 2.73 32.21 -13.60
C ILE A 832 1.54 31.72 -14.42
N GLU A 833 0.99 32.58 -15.29
CA GLU A 833 0.00 32.22 -16.32
C GLU A 833 0.69 32.09 -17.67
N HIS A 834 0.56 30.91 -18.31
CA HIS A 834 1.17 30.62 -19.60
C HIS A 834 0.24 31.01 -20.75
N LEU A 835 0.70 31.88 -21.66
CA LEU A 835 -0.16 32.45 -22.68
C LEU A 835 -0.19 31.68 -24.01
N HIS A 836 0.85 30.93 -24.32
CA HIS A 836 0.97 30.16 -25.57
C HIS A 836 1.25 28.69 -25.30
N VAL A 837 0.21 27.94 -24.96
CA VAL A 837 0.31 26.52 -24.59
C VAL A 837 -0.21 25.56 -25.68
N ASP A 838 -0.82 26.07 -26.73
CA ASP A 838 -1.44 25.25 -27.79
C ASP A 838 -0.41 24.56 -28.67
N ASP A 839 0.75 25.18 -28.90
CA ASP A 839 1.83 24.69 -29.74
C ASP A 839 2.93 23.93 -29.02
N GLY A 840 2.88 23.88 -27.68
CA GLY A 840 3.88 23.20 -26.84
C GLY A 840 5.22 23.94 -26.73
N THR A 841 5.29 25.21 -27.16
CA THR A 841 6.54 25.99 -27.06
C THR A 841 6.73 26.69 -25.74
N ALA A 842 5.70 26.72 -24.89
CA ALA A 842 5.77 27.37 -23.57
C ALA A 842 6.80 26.70 -22.67
N SER A 843 7.68 27.51 -22.11
CA SER A 843 8.71 27.09 -21.18
C SER A 843 9.05 28.22 -20.20
N PHE A 844 9.62 27.87 -19.06
CA PHE A 844 10.10 28.83 -18.06
C PHE A 844 11.16 28.22 -17.16
N VAL A 845 11.87 29.10 -16.47
CA VAL A 845 12.87 28.73 -15.46
C VAL A 845 12.73 29.66 -14.28
N TYR A 846 12.82 29.10 -13.07
CA TYR A 846 13.00 29.88 -11.86
C TYR A 846 13.86 29.12 -10.85
N THR A 847 14.52 29.88 -9.97
CA THR A 847 15.29 29.31 -8.88
C THR A 847 14.66 29.75 -7.55
N ILE A 848 14.46 28.80 -6.67
CA ILE A 848 14.02 29.04 -5.29
C ILE A 848 15.28 29.09 -4.44
N LEU A 849 15.41 30.16 -3.70
CA LEU A 849 16.50 30.42 -2.78
C LEU A 849 15.93 30.50 -1.36
N ILE A 850 16.50 29.74 -0.44
CA ILE A 850 15.96 29.58 0.92
C ILE A 850 16.96 30.12 1.92
N GLY A 851 16.52 31.13 2.72
CA GLY A 851 17.36 31.72 3.76
C GLY A 851 18.47 32.64 3.21
N HIS A 852 18.14 33.93 2.98
CA HIS A 852 19.01 34.81 2.20
C HIS A 852 19.85 35.73 3.02
N GLU A 853 21.16 35.51 3.04
CA GLU A 853 22.15 36.56 3.30
C GLU A 853 22.84 37.08 2.02
N HIS A 854 22.74 36.35 0.87
CA HIS A 854 23.56 36.59 -0.31
C HIS A 854 22.81 36.65 -1.67
N LEU A 855 21.52 37.06 -1.69
CA LEU A 855 20.75 37.14 -2.93
C LEU A 855 21.39 38.04 -3.98
N ASN A 856 21.87 39.23 -3.56
CA ASN A 856 22.46 40.21 -4.47
C ASN A 856 23.74 39.68 -5.10
N GLU A 857 24.61 39.07 -4.31
CA GLU A 857 25.83 38.45 -4.80
C GLU A 857 25.53 37.35 -5.84
N TRP A 858 24.53 36.52 -5.54
CA TRP A 858 24.13 35.44 -6.43
C TRP A 858 23.54 35.98 -7.75
N VAL A 859 22.70 37.02 -7.71
CA VAL A 859 22.11 37.66 -8.88
C VAL A 859 23.17 38.42 -9.70
N GLU A 860 24.10 39.13 -9.05
CA GLU A 860 25.23 39.76 -9.73
C GLU A 860 26.11 38.74 -10.44
N GLU A 861 26.46 37.64 -9.79
CA GLU A 861 27.25 36.59 -10.41
C GLU A 861 26.49 35.91 -11.58
N PHE A 862 25.13 35.82 -11.52
CA PHE A 862 24.31 35.25 -12.58
C PHE A 862 24.29 36.13 -13.86
N SER A 863 24.46 37.44 -13.72
CA SER A 863 24.38 38.38 -14.85
C SER A 863 25.64 38.37 -15.77
N HIS A 864 26.71 37.68 -15.38
CA HIS A 864 28.01 37.75 -16.05
C HIS A 864 28.33 36.57 -16.96
N THR A 865 27.49 36.19 -17.93
CA THR A 865 27.92 35.12 -18.77
C THR A 865 27.49 34.88 -20.11
N SER A 866 28.39 34.28 -20.89
CA SER A 866 28.16 33.49 -22.10
C SER A 866 29.27 32.42 -22.36
N LYS A 867 29.97 31.95 -21.34
CA LYS A 867 31.07 30.97 -21.55
C LYS A 867 30.61 29.55 -21.35
N ASP A 868 31.00 28.66 -22.25
CA ASP A 868 30.90 27.21 -22.07
C ASP A 868 31.73 26.81 -20.85
N PRO A 869 31.15 26.24 -19.78
CA PRO A 869 31.86 25.81 -18.57
C PRO A 869 33.04 24.86 -18.86
N TRP A 870 32.97 24.11 -19.95
CA TRP A 870 33.98 23.15 -20.34
C TRP A 870 35.16 23.76 -21.10
N SER A 871 35.03 25.00 -21.54
CA SER A 871 36.10 25.76 -22.16
C SER A 871 36.85 26.67 -21.18
N SER A 872 36.36 26.90 -19.99
CA SER A 872 36.96 27.75 -18.97
C SER A 872 37.89 26.92 -18.08
N SER A 873 39.14 27.40 -17.94
CA SER A 873 40.13 26.84 -17.03
C SER A 873 39.96 27.29 -15.58
N ASP A 874 39.17 28.36 -15.36
CA ASP A 874 38.85 28.92 -14.06
C ASP A 874 37.34 28.90 -13.81
N LEU A 875 36.95 28.19 -12.75
CA LEU A 875 35.54 28.08 -12.35
C LEU A 875 34.96 29.41 -11.84
N SER A 876 35.81 30.29 -11.33
CA SER A 876 35.35 31.60 -10.83
C SER A 876 34.80 32.51 -11.91
N ASP A 877 35.15 32.29 -13.17
CA ASP A 877 34.66 33.02 -14.33
C ASP A 877 33.22 32.59 -14.76
N LEU A 878 32.68 31.56 -14.12
CA LEU A 878 31.35 31.04 -14.45
C LEU A 878 30.30 31.52 -13.44
N PRO A 879 29.03 31.67 -13.85
CA PRO A 879 27.97 31.95 -12.91
C PRO A 879 27.78 30.77 -11.95
N PRO A 880 27.08 31.02 -10.80
CA PRO A 880 26.82 29.98 -9.80
C PRO A 880 26.11 28.77 -10.38
N SER A 881 25.28 28.96 -11.38
CA SER A 881 24.60 27.90 -12.10
C SER A 881 24.33 28.27 -13.55
N LEU A 882 24.33 27.29 -14.44
CA LEU A 882 24.11 27.46 -15.87
C LEU A 882 23.08 26.48 -16.41
N ILE A 883 22.18 26.99 -17.23
CA ILE A 883 21.27 26.16 -18.03
C ILE A 883 21.93 25.95 -19.40
N LEU A 884 22.42 24.74 -19.62
CA LEU A 884 23.17 24.41 -20.84
C LEU A 884 22.23 23.88 -21.94
N SER A 885 21.09 23.31 -21.58
CA SER A 885 20.05 22.89 -22.51
C SER A 885 18.65 22.94 -21.88
N LYS A 886 17.70 23.44 -22.63
CA LYS A 886 16.26 23.47 -22.29
C LYS A 886 15.46 23.04 -23.54
N SER A 887 15.80 21.90 -24.10
CA SER A 887 15.08 21.38 -25.29
C SER A 887 13.96 20.43 -24.88
N ASP A 888 13.15 20.02 -25.84
CA ASP A 888 12.14 19.00 -25.62
C ASP A 888 12.75 17.64 -25.27
N ASP A 889 13.95 17.34 -25.75
CA ASP A 889 14.59 16.04 -25.55
C ASP A 889 15.59 16.02 -24.41
N THR A 890 16.12 17.17 -24.00
CA THR A 890 17.09 17.26 -22.92
C THR A 890 16.93 18.51 -22.06
N HIS A 891 17.13 18.33 -20.77
CA HIS A 891 17.45 19.40 -19.83
C HIS A 891 18.85 19.17 -19.26
N ILE A 892 19.73 20.18 -19.38
CA ILE A 892 21.09 20.09 -18.86
C ILE A 892 21.36 21.33 -18.01
N PHE A 893 21.84 21.10 -16.81
CA PHE A 893 22.12 22.10 -15.81
C PHE A 893 23.51 21.86 -15.21
N TYR A 894 24.24 22.94 -14.96
CA TYR A 894 25.55 22.90 -14.31
C TYR A 894 25.56 23.73 -13.02
N ASP A 895 26.01 23.15 -11.94
CA ASP A 895 26.27 23.79 -10.67
C ASP A 895 27.77 24.01 -10.47
N ARG A 896 28.19 25.28 -10.36
CA ARG A 896 29.60 25.66 -10.23
C ARG A 896 30.20 25.23 -8.88
N ALA A 897 29.45 25.43 -7.81
CA ALA A 897 29.94 25.20 -6.46
C ALA A 897 30.37 23.76 -6.21
N THR A 898 29.68 22.82 -6.83
CA THR A 898 29.93 21.38 -6.70
C THR A 898 30.59 20.77 -7.92
N ASP A 899 30.86 21.59 -8.95
CA ASP A 899 31.36 21.14 -10.27
C ASP A 899 30.53 19.95 -10.82
N THR A 900 29.20 20.06 -10.76
CA THR A 900 28.29 18.99 -11.11
C THR A 900 27.43 19.35 -12.31
N THR A 901 27.45 18.50 -13.33
CA THR A 901 26.53 18.61 -14.48
C THR A 901 25.40 17.61 -14.33
N CYS A 902 24.19 18.10 -14.42
CA CYS A 902 22.96 17.29 -14.36
C CYS A 902 22.36 17.15 -15.75
N TYR A 903 21.99 15.94 -16.10
CA TYR A 903 21.38 15.61 -17.40
C TYR A 903 20.04 14.93 -17.20
N THR A 904 19.02 15.37 -17.91
CA THR A 904 17.80 14.61 -18.13
C THR A 904 17.65 14.34 -19.62
N CYS A 905 17.58 13.08 -19.99
CA CYS A 905 17.23 12.62 -21.32
C CYS A 905 15.78 12.16 -21.32
N TYR A 906 14.92 12.78 -22.14
CA TYR A 906 13.52 12.40 -22.32
C TYR A 906 13.30 11.55 -23.56
N SER A 907 14.27 11.51 -24.48
CA SER A 907 14.18 10.75 -25.72
C SER A 907 14.20 9.25 -25.48
N LYS A 908 13.30 8.53 -26.15
CA LYS A 908 13.27 7.06 -26.13
C LYS A 908 14.34 6.42 -27.01
N ASP A 909 14.86 7.19 -27.96
CA ASP A 909 15.91 6.78 -28.85
C ASP A 909 17.27 7.31 -28.36
N ARG A 910 18.35 6.75 -28.91
CA ARG A 910 19.68 7.28 -28.67
C ARG A 910 19.72 8.79 -28.95
N LEU A 911 20.21 9.54 -28.00
CA LEU A 911 20.26 10.99 -28.07
C LEU A 911 21.71 11.49 -27.95
N GLU A 912 22.18 12.20 -28.97
CA GLU A 912 23.46 12.90 -28.94
C GLU A 912 23.28 14.22 -28.16
N VAL A 913 24.07 14.37 -27.11
CA VAL A 913 24.01 15.53 -26.21
C VAL A 913 25.18 16.47 -26.46
N ASN A 914 26.38 15.93 -26.53
CA ASN A 914 27.66 16.62 -26.79
C ASN A 914 27.97 17.79 -25.86
N THR A 915 27.37 17.82 -24.67
CA THR A 915 27.54 18.84 -23.66
C THR A 915 28.28 18.27 -22.45
N GLY A 916 29.30 18.96 -21.99
CA GLY A 916 30.12 18.44 -20.90
C GLY A 916 30.87 17.17 -21.27
N LEU A 917 30.97 16.25 -20.33
CA LEU A 917 31.63 14.94 -20.51
C LEU A 917 30.75 13.90 -21.21
N VAL A 918 29.45 14.13 -21.33
CA VAL A 918 28.54 13.17 -21.94
C VAL A 918 28.37 13.45 -23.43
N ARG A 919 28.60 12.41 -24.27
CA ARG A 919 28.30 12.43 -25.71
C ARG A 919 26.86 12.07 -26.01
N SER A 920 26.40 10.96 -25.43
CA SER A 920 25.07 10.46 -25.75
C SER A 920 24.50 9.60 -24.62
N PHE A 921 23.18 9.50 -24.62
CA PHE A 921 22.40 8.56 -23.82
C PHE A 921 21.67 7.55 -24.71
N GLY A 922 21.48 6.34 -24.24
CA GLY A 922 20.77 5.30 -24.97
C GLY A 922 19.29 5.25 -24.77
N GLN A 923 18.79 5.94 -23.75
CA GLN A 923 17.38 5.87 -23.33
C GLN A 923 17.02 6.99 -22.34
N PRO A 924 15.74 7.17 -22.02
CA PRO A 924 15.33 8.15 -21.02
C PRO A 924 16.00 7.85 -19.67
N CYS A 925 16.65 8.85 -19.10
CA CYS A 925 17.34 8.73 -17.82
C CYS A 925 17.64 10.10 -17.20
N MET A 926 18.00 10.06 -15.94
CA MET A 926 18.57 11.19 -15.19
C MET A 926 19.99 10.82 -14.79
N SER A 927 20.92 11.74 -14.97
CA SER A 927 22.30 11.52 -14.58
C SER A 927 22.93 12.78 -14.01
N MET A 928 23.76 12.59 -13.01
CA MET A 928 24.65 13.62 -12.43
C MET A 928 26.08 13.19 -12.62
N VAL A 929 26.92 14.09 -13.11
CA VAL A 929 28.35 13.88 -13.30
C VAL A 929 29.10 14.98 -12.55
N ARG A 930 29.85 14.60 -11.54
CA ARG A 930 30.65 15.52 -10.71
C ARG A 930 32.12 15.40 -11.06
N GLY A 931 32.73 16.54 -11.31
CA GLY A 931 34.13 16.65 -11.78
C GLY A 931 34.21 16.87 -13.29
N ARG A 932 35.23 17.60 -13.72
CA ARG A 932 35.49 17.98 -15.11
C ARG A 932 36.88 17.59 -15.59
N GLY A 933 37.80 17.38 -14.67
CA GLY A 933 39.22 17.27 -14.97
C GLY A 933 39.70 15.87 -15.23
N PRO A 934 40.97 15.74 -15.64
CA PRO A 934 41.65 14.46 -15.68
C PRO A 934 41.74 13.87 -14.27
N GLY A 935 41.55 12.57 -14.17
CA GLY A 935 41.59 11.86 -12.91
C GLY A 935 40.38 11.00 -12.68
N ALA A 936 39.55 11.36 -11.72
CA ALA A 936 38.35 10.61 -11.37
C ALA A 936 37.10 11.49 -11.40
N ILE A 937 35.98 10.94 -11.81
CA ILE A 937 34.64 11.56 -11.72
C ILE A 937 33.71 10.66 -10.97
N THR A 938 32.69 11.26 -10.36
CA THR A 938 31.55 10.53 -9.77
C THR A 938 30.35 10.65 -10.70
N VAL A 939 29.74 9.54 -10.98
CA VAL A 939 28.52 9.47 -11.82
C VAL A 939 27.39 8.86 -11.01
N SER A 940 26.25 9.50 -11.03
CA SER A 940 25.01 8.92 -10.53
C SER A 940 23.99 8.90 -11.66
N ILE A 941 23.32 7.76 -11.88
CA ILE A 941 22.37 7.57 -12.98
C ILE A 941 21.15 6.76 -12.53
N ALA A 942 19.98 7.13 -13.03
CA ALA A 942 18.74 6.42 -12.78
C ALA A 942 17.79 6.48 -13.99
N THR A 943 17.00 5.44 -14.15
CA THR A 943 15.81 5.46 -15.03
C THR A 943 14.60 4.91 -14.30
N THR A 944 13.39 5.37 -14.68
CA THR A 944 12.12 4.85 -14.19
C THR A 944 11.25 4.32 -15.33
N ASP A 945 11.75 4.34 -16.56
CA ASP A 945 10.96 4.18 -17.78
C ASP A 945 11.02 2.77 -18.43
N PHE A 946 11.97 1.91 -18.08
CA PHE A 946 12.23 0.72 -18.89
C PHE A 946 11.92 -0.62 -18.19
N PRO A 947 11.67 -1.70 -18.99
CA PRO A 947 11.57 -3.04 -18.43
C PRO A 947 12.84 -3.37 -17.63
N LEU A 948 12.64 -3.97 -16.49
CA LEU A 948 13.58 -4.21 -15.41
C LEU A 948 14.91 -4.91 -15.78
N ASN A 949 15.00 -5.44 -16.99
CA ASN A 949 16.14 -6.23 -17.44
C ASN A 949 16.96 -5.53 -18.53
N THR A 950 16.67 -4.28 -18.86
CA THR A 950 17.43 -3.55 -19.89
C THR A 950 18.45 -2.63 -19.22
N PRO A 951 19.75 -2.81 -19.47
CA PRO A 951 20.76 -1.93 -18.90
C PRO A 951 20.69 -0.52 -19.50
N MET A 952 20.91 0.46 -18.67
CA MET A 952 21.15 1.84 -19.12
C MET A 952 22.54 1.96 -19.70
N TRP A 953 22.73 2.89 -20.61
CA TRP A 953 24.08 3.24 -21.04
C TRP A 953 24.19 4.72 -21.41
N MET A 954 25.42 5.22 -21.23
CA MET A 954 25.87 6.53 -21.67
C MET A 954 27.24 6.43 -22.31
N VAL A 955 27.57 7.40 -23.14
CA VAL A 955 28.92 7.55 -23.71
C VAL A 955 29.56 8.78 -23.10
N LEU A 956 30.73 8.57 -22.52
CA LEU A 956 31.57 9.63 -21.95
C LEU A 956 32.75 9.95 -22.92
N LYS A 957 33.06 11.22 -23.03
CA LYS A 957 34.28 11.68 -23.71
C LYS A 957 35.50 11.29 -22.90
N GLY A 958 36.49 10.68 -23.54
CA GLY A 958 37.72 10.23 -22.92
C GLY A 958 37.74 8.73 -22.60
N LYS A 959 38.93 8.26 -22.26
CA LYS A 959 39.18 6.87 -21.89
C LYS A 959 38.95 6.70 -20.40
N TRP A 960 37.87 6.03 -20.03
CA TRP A 960 37.47 5.81 -18.65
C TRP A 960 37.52 4.31 -18.32
N VAL A 961 38.12 3.99 -17.17
CA VAL A 961 38.35 2.62 -16.69
C VAL A 961 37.98 2.52 -15.20
N ASP A 962 38.06 1.33 -14.63
CA ASP A 962 37.97 1.08 -13.19
C ASP A 962 36.73 1.72 -12.51
N ALA A 963 35.54 1.34 -12.98
CA ALA A 963 34.33 1.77 -12.36
C ALA A 963 34.14 1.06 -10.99
N GLU A 964 34.08 1.84 -9.92
CA GLU A 964 33.82 1.38 -8.55
C GLU A 964 32.47 1.81 -8.08
N LEU A 965 31.61 0.85 -7.68
CA LEU A 965 30.26 1.12 -7.15
C LEU A 965 30.36 1.79 -5.78
N MET A 966 29.56 2.84 -5.60
CA MET A 966 29.42 3.57 -4.34
C MET A 966 28.13 3.19 -3.59
N CYS A 967 27.27 2.39 -4.20
CA CYS A 967 26.02 1.92 -3.60
C CYS A 967 26.18 0.49 -3.10
N ASP A 968 25.46 0.16 -2.02
CA ASP A 968 25.39 -1.21 -1.51
C ASP A 968 24.70 -2.11 -2.54
N ASP A 969 25.43 -3.06 -3.10
CA ASP A 969 24.88 -4.14 -3.93
C ASP A 969 24.93 -5.48 -3.20
N GLU A 970 23.95 -5.71 -2.38
CA GLU A 970 23.88 -6.87 -1.49
C GLU A 970 23.69 -8.20 -2.23
N ASN A 971 23.20 -8.17 -3.46
CA ASN A 971 22.85 -9.36 -4.23
C ASN A 971 23.62 -9.48 -5.56
N GLY A 972 24.62 -8.64 -5.80
CA GLY A 972 25.37 -8.64 -7.04
C GLY A 972 24.51 -8.32 -8.28
N SER A 973 23.42 -7.56 -8.08
CA SER A 973 22.46 -7.23 -9.14
C SER A 973 22.74 -5.89 -9.83
N VAL A 974 23.59 -5.07 -9.23
CA VAL A 974 24.03 -3.78 -9.77
C VAL A 974 25.40 -3.97 -10.39
N HIS A 975 25.52 -3.64 -11.64
CA HIS A 975 26.80 -3.76 -12.36
C HIS A 975 27.06 -2.51 -13.19
N VAL A 976 28.32 -2.11 -13.25
CA VAL A 976 28.82 -1.09 -14.14
C VAL A 976 29.90 -1.69 -15.01
N ARG A 977 29.79 -1.51 -16.31
CA ARG A 977 30.77 -1.98 -17.28
C ARG A 977 31.21 -0.82 -18.16
N THR A 978 32.51 -0.68 -18.34
CA THR A 978 33.15 0.26 -19.25
C THR A 978 33.63 -0.47 -20.51
N GLU A 979 33.47 0.17 -21.66
CA GLU A 979 33.88 -0.33 -22.97
C GLU A 979 34.36 0.83 -23.82
N LEU A 980 35.64 0.81 -24.22
CA LEU A 980 36.14 1.77 -25.19
C LEU A 980 35.45 1.53 -26.54
N ILE A 981 34.83 2.56 -27.10
CA ILE A 981 34.14 2.47 -28.40
C ILE A 981 35.12 2.87 -29.53
N ASP A 982 35.95 3.88 -29.25
CA ASP A 982 36.99 4.40 -30.12
C ASP A 982 38.14 4.94 -29.27
N ASP A 983 39.14 5.57 -29.90
CA ASP A 983 40.32 6.07 -29.19
C ASP A 983 40.01 7.19 -28.18
N ASP A 984 38.82 7.78 -28.21
CA ASP A 984 38.48 8.99 -27.46
C ASP A 984 37.18 8.89 -26.63
N ASP A 985 36.44 7.81 -26.73
CA ASP A 985 35.13 7.69 -26.06
C ASP A 985 34.95 6.35 -25.35
N THR A 986 34.32 6.40 -24.20
CA THR A 986 33.99 5.22 -23.39
C THR A 986 32.49 5.06 -23.23
N LYS A 987 31.97 3.90 -23.59
CA LYS A 987 30.59 3.50 -23.24
C LYS A 987 30.52 2.93 -21.84
N VAL A 988 29.71 3.50 -21.02
CA VAL A 988 29.38 3.02 -19.67
C VAL A 988 28.02 2.38 -19.69
N THR A 989 27.97 1.10 -19.39
CA THR A 989 26.71 0.33 -19.30
C THR A 989 26.40 0.02 -17.84
N VAL A 990 25.19 0.32 -17.39
CA VAL A 990 24.78 0.25 -15.99
C VAL A 990 23.53 -0.63 -15.84
N TRP A 991 23.61 -1.64 -15.00
CA TRP A 991 22.46 -2.43 -14.56
C TRP A 991 22.00 -1.92 -13.21
N GLN A 992 20.76 -1.45 -13.12
CA GLN A 992 20.18 -0.92 -11.88
C GLN A 992 19.17 -1.88 -11.28
N ARG A 993 18.99 -1.83 -9.97
CA ARG A 993 17.80 -2.37 -9.30
C ARG A 993 16.61 -1.46 -9.59
N ILE A 994 15.42 -2.04 -9.59
CA ILE A 994 14.17 -1.30 -9.85
C ILE A 994 14.12 -0.04 -8.99
N TYR A 995 14.03 1.11 -9.66
CA TYR A 995 13.86 2.43 -9.05
C TYR A 995 15.03 2.91 -8.15
N MET A 996 16.14 2.19 -8.10
CA MET A 996 17.30 2.61 -7.32
C MET A 996 18.33 3.29 -8.21
N PRO A 997 18.75 4.52 -7.90
CA PRO A 997 19.90 5.13 -8.57
C PRO A 997 21.14 4.29 -8.40
N VAL A 998 22.02 4.36 -9.39
CA VAL A 998 23.36 3.75 -9.32
C VAL A 998 24.40 4.85 -9.29
N GLU A 999 25.18 4.89 -8.22
CA GLU A 999 26.31 5.81 -8.08
C GLU A 999 27.64 5.04 -8.13
N PHE A 1000 28.60 5.57 -8.89
CA PHE A 1000 29.92 4.96 -9.05
C PHE A 1000 31.01 6.00 -9.32
N HIS A 1001 32.23 5.68 -8.89
CA HIS A 1001 33.42 6.38 -9.30
C HIS A 1001 34.02 5.73 -10.55
N ILE A 1002 34.62 6.55 -11.40
CA ILE A 1002 35.30 6.08 -12.59
C ILE A 1002 36.54 6.91 -12.82
N THR A 1003 37.65 6.25 -13.18
CA THR A 1003 38.97 6.89 -13.36
C THR A 1003 39.33 6.98 -14.83
N GLN A 1004 40.06 8.03 -15.18
CA GLN A 1004 40.53 8.22 -16.54
C GLN A 1004 41.85 7.44 -16.73
N SER A 1005 41.94 6.68 -17.82
CA SER A 1005 43.21 6.07 -18.26
C SER A 1005 44.08 7.09 -18.95
N TYR A 1006 45.34 7.09 -18.64
CA TYR A 1006 46.39 7.93 -19.25
C TYR A 1006 47.24 7.17 -20.27
N ASP A 1007 46.90 5.90 -20.53
CA ASP A 1007 47.67 5.05 -21.50
C ASP A 1007 47.13 5.20 -22.91
#